data_f4521372d177a8fb65e0dd475a919f8a
#
_entry.id   f4521372d177a8fb65e0dd475a919f8a
#
_cell.length_a   1.000
_cell.length_b   1.000
_cell.length_c   1.000
_cell.angle_alpha   90.00
_cell.angle_beta   90.00
_cell.angle_gamma   90.00
#
_symmetry.space_group_name_H-M   'P 1'
#
loop_
_entity.id
_entity.type
_entity.pdbx_description
1 polymer ?
#
loop_
_entity_poly.entity_id
_entity_poly.type
_entity_poly.pdbx_seq_one_letter_code
_entity_poly.pdbx_strand_id
1 'polypeptide(L)'
;MGVNMTIKDELQLKPEELKKCCSLDAYTFETTKDLESMVGIIGQDRAREALDVGLNIKKKGFNIFVAGQWGSGRTTFVNEYAKSIAKNEPVPEDIVYAKDFQNFHNTIAIRLNAGRAKDLIDKVYETISFLRKEIQNHFISKEYENAKKQILIEHKKETKEVLEELNKIGALYDFEFKQSEKGIVSIPLSDGEPMSEEEYNNLTDEEYEEMKENSEKLQVESADLFNQIRNIEKDYRDSIDDLNKSMGERIVKYNFLELRNEYSENNSVIKYLDALQEDIVKHINEFINNDNDVKDNPMMLFKNKDSERFFDRYKLNLFVDNSELKNAPVVFETNPTFQNLLGSIEFTVEMGVKKTDFRYIKNGALHRANGGYLIVLAKDILSNPFAWRGLKRALLDEEITIESMSSSYSVFSASSIKPEPIALDLKVIVIGTPRIYHILANYDEEFGKLFKIRSDFDQQNDRNDKNILKMAEFISKYCRENELRHLEKDAVAHLIDYSSRMVANKKKLTAHLKTISDIIVEADTIANREKTDFINSEHIEKTLNRRERRDNKYEEAILELFEDGTYLLDVSGKKVGEINGLAVLSTGQHSFGKPNKITVSTYKGKAGIINIEREVRKSGSVHDKGVLILEGYLGYKFAQDKPLAFTASIVFEQLYGGIEGDSASSTELYAILSSVAGVVINQSIAVTGSVNQRGEIQPIGGINEKIEGFYKICKLKGLTGNQGVMMPIQNVKNLTLKDEVIEAVRDGMFSIYAISHIDEGIEILTGIPAGELEEDGQYPEGTINYLVNEKLIELGSDDTNETEDEEKDEEQSDSDE
;
A
#
# COMPACT_ATOMS: atom_id res chain seq x y z
N MET A 1 57.43 -21.20 35.21
CA MET A 1 56.30 -20.82 36.10
C MET A 1 55.09 -20.64 35.25
N GLY A 2 54.21 -21.64 35.19
CA GLY A 2 52.91 -21.45 34.54
C GLY A 2 52.10 -20.45 35.37
N VAL A 3 51.71 -19.32 34.81
CA VAL A 3 50.72 -18.45 35.41
C VAL A 3 49.44 -19.29 35.42
N ASN A 4 48.93 -19.65 36.59
CA ASN A 4 47.62 -20.26 36.72
C ASN A 4 46.61 -19.18 36.21
N MET A 5 46.12 -19.34 34.96
CA MET A 5 45.06 -18.49 34.40
C MET A 5 43.83 -18.67 35.31
N THR A 6 43.32 -17.56 35.77
CA THR A 6 42.04 -17.57 36.50
C THR A 6 40.88 -17.73 35.51
N ILE A 7 39.73 -18.23 35.94
CA ILE A 7 38.53 -18.32 35.07
C ILE A 7 38.16 -16.97 34.44
N LYS A 8 38.45 -15.86 35.15
CA LYS A 8 38.26 -14.49 34.63
C LYS A 8 39.14 -14.24 33.41
N ASP A 9 40.43 -14.66 33.46
CA ASP A 9 41.35 -14.44 32.33
C ASP A 9 40.96 -15.27 31.10
N GLU A 10 40.36 -16.46 31.32
CA GLU A 10 39.94 -17.35 30.24
C GLU A 10 38.67 -16.86 29.52
N LEU A 11 37.68 -16.36 30.29
CA LEU A 11 36.40 -15.95 29.79
C LEU A 11 36.30 -14.45 29.40
N GLN A 12 37.39 -13.69 29.63
CA GLN A 12 37.47 -12.28 29.23
C GLN A 12 37.71 -12.14 27.74
N LEU A 13 36.80 -11.32 27.08
CA LEU A 13 36.93 -11.02 25.66
C LEU A 13 38.04 -10.01 25.38
N LYS A 14 38.73 -10.23 24.26
CA LYS A 14 39.76 -9.32 23.77
C LYS A 14 39.16 -8.14 22.99
N PRO A 15 39.84 -6.98 22.89
CA PRO A 15 39.33 -5.83 22.16
C PRO A 15 38.93 -6.12 20.71
N GLU A 16 39.61 -7.03 20.02
CA GLU A 16 39.36 -7.42 18.64
C GLU A 16 38.04 -8.19 18.46
N GLU A 17 37.54 -8.79 19.56
CA GLU A 17 36.30 -9.53 19.59
C GLU A 17 35.05 -8.63 19.80
N LEU A 18 35.22 -7.36 20.16
CA LEU A 18 34.16 -6.45 20.54
C LEU A 18 33.53 -5.74 19.33
N LYS A 19 34.26 -5.62 18.24
CA LYS A 19 33.83 -5.02 16.97
C LYS A 19 34.56 -5.66 15.81
N LYS A 20 33.93 -5.74 14.65
CA LYS A 20 34.62 -6.11 13.41
C LYS A 20 34.78 -4.84 12.58
N CYS A 21 36.01 -4.32 12.52
CA CYS A 21 36.33 -3.18 11.69
C CYS A 21 36.40 -3.57 10.21
N CYS A 22 35.89 -2.71 9.34
CA CYS A 22 35.98 -2.86 7.90
C CYS A 22 37.34 -2.35 7.41
N SER A 23 38.14 -3.20 6.79
CA SER A 23 39.29 -2.77 6.00
C SER A 23 38.90 -2.82 4.52
N LEU A 24 39.12 -1.70 3.84
CA LEU A 24 38.93 -1.57 2.41
C LEU A 24 40.26 -1.54 1.64
N ASP A 25 41.37 -1.89 2.27
CA ASP A 25 42.72 -1.84 1.68
C ASP A 25 42.87 -2.68 0.41
N ALA A 26 42.11 -3.78 0.34
CA ALA A 26 42.09 -4.67 -0.85
C ALA A 26 41.34 -4.08 -2.06
N TYR A 27 40.59 -2.97 -1.88
CA TYR A 27 39.82 -2.35 -2.96
C TYR A 27 40.61 -1.21 -3.60
N THR A 28 40.46 -1.03 -4.92
CA THR A 28 41.29 -0.11 -5.73
C THR A 28 40.81 1.34 -5.75
N PHE A 29 39.57 1.65 -5.26
CA PHE A 29 39.07 3.01 -5.24
C PHE A 29 39.64 3.81 -4.04
N GLU A 30 39.82 5.10 -4.21
CA GLU A 30 40.18 6.02 -3.11
C GLU A 30 38.96 6.80 -2.64
N THR A 31 38.06 7.11 -3.54
CA THR A 31 36.79 7.78 -3.25
C THR A 31 35.64 7.09 -3.95
N THR A 32 34.42 7.26 -3.47
CA THR A 32 33.23 6.71 -4.15
C THR A 32 33.01 7.28 -5.55
N LYS A 33 33.71 8.35 -5.93
CA LYS A 33 33.72 8.91 -7.29
C LYS A 33 34.30 7.94 -8.31
N ASP A 34 35.24 7.11 -7.89
CA ASP A 34 35.98 6.17 -8.73
C ASP A 34 35.17 4.91 -9.05
N LEU A 35 34.06 4.70 -8.35
CA LEU A 35 33.18 3.55 -8.50
C LEU A 35 32.08 3.78 -9.55
N GLU A 36 31.70 2.74 -10.26
CA GLU A 36 30.51 2.73 -11.11
C GLU A 36 29.22 2.83 -10.27
N SER A 37 28.13 3.25 -10.90
CA SER A 37 26.83 3.27 -10.24
C SER A 37 26.30 1.85 -10.06
N MET A 38 25.80 1.56 -8.86
CA MET A 38 25.22 0.25 -8.55
C MET A 38 24.08 -0.11 -9.50
N VAL A 39 24.13 -1.32 -10.06
CA VAL A 39 23.05 -1.94 -10.80
C VAL A 39 22.42 -3.04 -9.95
N GLY A 40 21.09 -2.99 -9.81
CA GLY A 40 20.34 -3.97 -9.05
C GLY A 40 20.18 -3.62 -7.57
N ILE A 41 20.26 -4.60 -6.68
CA ILE A 41 20.04 -4.44 -5.24
C ILE A 41 21.09 -5.20 -4.44
N ILE A 42 21.32 -4.81 -3.18
CA ILE A 42 22.33 -5.42 -2.30
C ILE A 42 21.73 -6.65 -1.63
N GLY A 43 22.32 -7.82 -1.88
CA GLY A 43 22.09 -9.05 -1.11
C GLY A 43 20.67 -9.60 -1.07
N GLN A 44 19.78 -9.16 -1.98
CA GLN A 44 18.36 -9.57 -2.05
C GLN A 44 18.12 -10.61 -3.15
N ASP A 45 18.99 -11.61 -3.27
CA ASP A 45 18.96 -12.56 -4.39
C ASP A 45 17.65 -13.35 -4.44
N ARG A 46 17.12 -13.81 -3.28
CA ARG A 46 15.83 -14.51 -3.17
C ARG A 46 14.65 -13.64 -3.64
N ALA A 47 14.62 -12.39 -3.20
CA ALA A 47 13.55 -11.45 -3.59
C ALA A 47 13.57 -11.18 -5.09
N ARG A 48 14.79 -11.04 -5.67
CA ARG A 48 14.98 -10.83 -7.10
C ARG A 48 14.54 -12.04 -7.91
N GLU A 49 14.91 -13.26 -7.51
CA GLU A 49 14.47 -14.51 -8.18
C GLU A 49 12.95 -14.65 -8.16
N ALA A 50 12.31 -14.37 -7.03
CA ALA A 50 10.85 -14.41 -6.92
C ALA A 50 10.17 -13.35 -7.82
N LEU A 51 10.73 -12.14 -7.90
CA LEU A 51 10.25 -11.10 -8.81
C LEU A 51 10.42 -11.52 -10.27
N ASP A 52 11.56 -12.08 -10.64
CA ASP A 52 11.83 -12.54 -12.00
C ASP A 52 10.82 -13.60 -12.44
N VAL A 53 10.62 -14.63 -11.61
CA VAL A 53 9.60 -15.66 -11.86
C VAL A 53 8.20 -15.04 -11.98
N GLY A 54 7.84 -14.15 -11.06
CA GLY A 54 6.52 -13.53 -11.04
C GLY A 54 6.22 -12.63 -12.24
N LEU A 55 7.20 -11.86 -12.70
CA LEU A 55 7.06 -10.96 -13.84
C LEU A 55 7.03 -11.72 -15.18
N ASN A 56 7.73 -12.84 -15.29
CA ASN A 56 7.77 -13.65 -16.51
C ASN A 56 6.55 -14.58 -16.68
N ILE A 57 5.83 -14.92 -15.62
CA ILE A 57 4.63 -15.75 -15.70
C ILE A 57 3.41 -14.90 -16.11
N LYS A 58 2.96 -15.01 -17.35
CA LYS A 58 1.74 -14.35 -17.86
C LYS A 58 0.51 -15.25 -17.71
N LYS A 59 0.16 -15.59 -16.48
CA LYS A 59 -1.01 -16.42 -16.15
C LYS A 59 -1.81 -15.77 -15.04
N LYS A 60 -3.14 -15.99 -15.07
CA LYS A 60 -4.10 -15.53 -14.05
C LYS A 60 -3.67 -15.92 -12.65
N GLY A 61 -3.77 -14.98 -11.72
CA GLY A 61 -3.47 -15.19 -10.31
C GLY A 61 -1.99 -15.19 -9.93
N PHE A 62 -1.07 -15.02 -10.89
CA PHE A 62 0.36 -14.89 -10.61
C PHE A 62 0.78 -13.43 -10.44
N ASN A 63 -0.05 -12.65 -9.73
CA ASN A 63 0.36 -11.33 -9.28
C ASN A 63 1.35 -11.47 -8.11
N ILE A 64 2.07 -10.38 -7.81
CA ILE A 64 3.21 -10.40 -6.92
C ILE A 64 2.90 -9.58 -5.66
N PHE A 65 3.17 -10.14 -4.48
CA PHE A 65 3.27 -9.36 -3.26
C PHE A 65 4.73 -9.23 -2.85
N VAL A 66 5.22 -8.00 -2.79
CA VAL A 66 6.57 -7.68 -2.35
C VAL A 66 6.53 -7.32 -0.87
N ALA A 67 7.05 -8.20 -0.04
CA ALA A 67 7.13 -8.03 1.41
C ALA A 67 8.51 -7.50 1.81
N GLY A 68 8.56 -6.54 2.72
CA GLY A 68 9.81 -6.01 3.26
C GLY A 68 9.55 -4.82 4.16
N GLN A 69 10.58 -4.37 4.88
CA GLN A 69 10.47 -3.18 5.72
C GLN A 69 10.64 -1.89 4.89
N TRP A 70 10.13 -0.79 5.44
CA TRP A 70 10.35 0.53 4.87
C TRP A 70 11.86 0.87 4.88
N GLY A 71 12.32 1.60 3.85
CA GLY A 71 13.73 2.00 3.76
C GLY A 71 14.68 0.96 3.14
N SER A 72 14.19 -0.24 2.76
CA SER A 72 15.02 -1.29 2.13
C SER A 72 15.27 -1.10 0.64
N GLY A 73 14.82 0.00 0.02
CA GLY A 73 14.95 0.24 -1.41
C GLY A 73 14.01 -0.59 -2.30
N ARG A 74 13.11 -1.41 -1.72
CA ARG A 74 12.22 -2.33 -2.43
C ARG A 74 11.35 -1.65 -3.50
N THR A 75 10.76 -0.47 -3.20
CA THR A 75 9.88 0.24 -4.12
C THR A 75 10.63 0.73 -5.36
N THR A 76 11.78 1.33 -5.15
CA THR A 76 12.67 1.79 -6.23
C THR A 76 13.12 0.61 -7.09
N PHE A 77 13.60 -0.46 -6.44
CA PHE A 77 14.06 -1.65 -7.15
C PHE A 77 12.96 -2.31 -7.97
N VAL A 78 11.77 -2.52 -7.38
CA VAL A 78 10.63 -3.13 -8.07
C VAL A 78 10.22 -2.30 -9.30
N ASN A 79 10.17 -0.98 -9.16
CA ASN A 79 9.81 -0.08 -10.24
C ASN A 79 10.87 -0.11 -11.37
N GLU A 80 12.17 -0.04 -11.03
CA GLU A 80 13.25 -0.13 -12.00
C GLU A 80 13.29 -1.50 -12.69
N TYR A 81 13.08 -2.57 -11.92
CA TYR A 81 13.11 -3.94 -12.44
C TYR A 81 11.91 -4.22 -13.36
N ALA A 82 10.70 -3.82 -12.97
CA ALA A 82 9.53 -3.92 -13.84
C ALA A 82 9.72 -3.14 -15.16
N LYS A 83 10.28 -1.91 -15.09
CA LYS A 83 10.62 -1.13 -16.27
C LYS A 83 11.67 -1.80 -17.16
N SER A 84 12.62 -2.53 -16.58
CA SER A 84 13.63 -3.24 -17.36
C SER A 84 13.05 -4.40 -18.18
N ILE A 85 12.05 -5.10 -17.63
CA ILE A 85 11.35 -6.19 -18.31
C ILE A 85 10.37 -5.60 -19.34
N ALA A 86 9.62 -4.58 -18.97
CA ALA A 86 8.67 -3.90 -19.86
C ALA A 86 9.31 -3.37 -21.16
N LYS A 87 10.61 -3.05 -21.15
CA LYS A 87 11.35 -2.61 -22.36
C LYS A 87 11.31 -3.61 -23.52
N ASN A 88 11.13 -4.88 -23.22
CA ASN A 88 11.10 -5.95 -24.20
C ASN A 88 9.66 -6.36 -24.61
N GLU A 89 8.66 -5.66 -24.12
CA GLU A 89 7.25 -5.96 -24.36
C GLU A 89 6.61 -4.91 -25.27
N PRO A 90 5.62 -5.30 -26.10
CA PRO A 90 4.99 -4.39 -27.04
C PRO A 90 4.19 -3.30 -26.35
N VAL A 91 4.00 -2.18 -27.04
CA VAL A 91 3.08 -1.12 -26.62
C VAL A 91 1.63 -1.62 -26.78
N PRO A 92 0.77 -1.48 -25.77
CA PRO A 92 -0.64 -1.88 -25.87
C PRO A 92 -1.44 -0.92 -26.78
N GLU A 93 -2.64 -1.37 -27.16
CA GLU A 93 -3.56 -0.63 -28.01
C GLU A 93 -4.07 0.67 -27.33
N ASP A 94 -4.36 1.68 -28.16
CA ASP A 94 -5.15 2.83 -27.76
C ASP A 94 -6.62 2.43 -27.59
N ILE A 95 -7.34 3.11 -26.71
CA ILE A 95 -8.77 2.88 -26.48
C ILE A 95 -9.55 4.19 -26.63
N VAL A 96 -10.61 4.12 -27.43
CA VAL A 96 -11.52 5.24 -27.68
C VAL A 96 -12.94 4.81 -27.31
N TYR A 97 -13.64 5.61 -26.50
CA TYR A 97 -15.07 5.41 -26.31
C TYR A 97 -15.89 6.23 -27.31
N ALA A 98 -16.88 5.56 -27.90
CA ALA A 98 -17.87 6.14 -28.78
C ALA A 98 -19.28 5.89 -28.24
N LYS A 99 -20.25 6.66 -28.72
CA LYS A 99 -21.66 6.42 -28.43
C LYS A 99 -22.13 5.16 -29.14
N ASP A 100 -22.93 4.35 -28.44
CA ASP A 100 -23.73 3.29 -29.04
C ASP A 100 -25.02 3.93 -29.61
N PHE A 101 -25.15 3.92 -30.91
CA PHE A 101 -26.31 4.51 -31.59
C PHE A 101 -27.58 3.65 -31.51
N GLN A 102 -27.44 2.36 -31.14
CA GLN A 102 -28.57 1.45 -30.95
C GLN A 102 -29.10 1.49 -29.50
N ASN A 103 -28.23 1.73 -28.51
CA ASN A 103 -28.61 1.79 -27.11
C ASN A 103 -28.03 3.04 -26.44
N PHE A 104 -28.88 4.01 -26.10
CA PHE A 104 -28.46 5.32 -25.58
C PHE A 104 -27.68 5.25 -24.25
N HIS A 105 -27.80 4.18 -23.49
CA HIS A 105 -27.15 4.02 -22.21
C HIS A 105 -25.78 3.35 -22.30
N ASN A 106 -25.46 2.75 -23.42
CA ASN A 106 -24.21 2.04 -23.63
C ASN A 106 -23.20 2.91 -24.38
N THR A 107 -21.93 2.53 -24.26
CA THR A 107 -20.84 3.05 -25.09
C THR A 107 -20.10 1.89 -25.73
N ILE A 108 -19.43 2.15 -26.83
CA ILE A 108 -18.62 1.18 -27.58
C ILE A 108 -17.14 1.52 -27.34
N ALA A 109 -16.34 0.52 -26.99
CA ALA A 109 -14.89 0.62 -26.89
C ALA A 109 -14.22 0.26 -28.20
N ILE A 110 -13.63 1.21 -28.88
CA ILE A 110 -12.86 1.02 -30.11
C ILE A 110 -11.39 0.87 -29.75
N ARG A 111 -10.77 -0.21 -30.19
CA ARG A 111 -9.35 -0.52 -29.98
C ARG A 111 -8.56 -0.26 -31.23
N LEU A 112 -7.42 0.41 -31.08
CA LEU A 112 -6.53 0.77 -32.20
C LEU A 112 -5.06 0.54 -31.80
N ASN A 113 -4.22 0.30 -32.77
CA ASN A 113 -2.79 0.30 -32.54
C ASN A 113 -2.35 1.64 -31.92
N ALA A 114 -1.35 1.59 -31.03
CA ALA A 114 -0.85 2.78 -30.36
C ALA A 114 -0.54 3.95 -31.31
N GLY A 115 -1.02 5.13 -30.96
CA GLY A 115 -0.86 6.37 -31.72
C GLY A 115 -1.85 6.57 -32.86
N ARG A 116 -2.76 5.60 -33.13
CA ARG A 116 -3.78 5.74 -34.20
C ARG A 116 -5.10 6.34 -33.71
N ALA A 117 -5.32 6.44 -32.40
CA ALA A 117 -6.58 6.93 -31.85
C ALA A 117 -6.82 8.41 -32.17
N LYS A 118 -5.81 9.27 -32.04
CA LYS A 118 -5.91 10.70 -32.36
C LYS A 118 -6.23 10.92 -33.84
N ASP A 119 -5.55 10.19 -34.72
CA ASP A 119 -5.77 10.24 -36.16
C ASP A 119 -7.22 9.87 -36.51
N LEU A 120 -7.77 8.80 -35.93
CA LEU A 120 -9.17 8.44 -36.13
C LEU A 120 -10.12 9.54 -35.63
N ILE A 121 -9.87 10.11 -34.45
CA ILE A 121 -10.71 11.18 -33.88
C ILE A 121 -10.73 12.40 -34.77
N ASP A 122 -9.57 12.85 -35.23
CA ASP A 122 -9.43 14.03 -36.08
C ASP A 122 -10.13 13.81 -37.44
N LYS A 123 -9.90 12.65 -38.06
CA LYS A 123 -10.56 12.31 -39.36
C LYS A 123 -12.07 12.16 -39.25
N VAL A 124 -12.57 11.53 -38.19
CA VAL A 124 -14.04 11.46 -37.99
C VAL A 124 -14.62 12.85 -37.79
N TYR A 125 -13.94 13.69 -37.00
CA TYR A 125 -14.37 15.08 -36.78
C TYR A 125 -14.37 15.89 -38.08
N GLU A 126 -13.33 15.79 -38.90
CA GLU A 126 -13.21 16.43 -40.20
C GLU A 126 -14.30 15.95 -41.17
N THR A 127 -14.53 14.63 -41.24
CA THR A 127 -15.55 14.01 -42.10
C THR A 127 -16.95 14.50 -41.69
N ILE A 128 -17.30 14.52 -40.41
CA ILE A 128 -18.60 15.03 -39.92
C ILE A 128 -18.74 16.54 -40.22
N SER A 129 -17.68 17.31 -40.02
CA SER A 129 -17.68 18.75 -40.28
C SER A 129 -17.82 19.06 -41.76
N PHE A 130 -17.23 18.25 -42.64
CA PHE A 130 -17.38 18.33 -44.10
C PHE A 130 -18.76 17.92 -44.54
N LEU A 131 -19.30 16.80 -44.05
CA LEU A 131 -20.65 16.32 -44.33
C LEU A 131 -21.71 17.34 -43.99
N ARG A 132 -21.59 18.07 -42.88
CA ARG A 132 -22.53 19.14 -42.50
C ARG A 132 -22.69 20.19 -43.64
N LYS A 133 -21.59 20.59 -44.25
CA LYS A 133 -21.55 21.55 -45.34
C LYS A 133 -22.02 20.95 -46.68
N GLU A 134 -21.54 19.76 -46.96
CA GLU A 134 -21.82 19.08 -48.24
C GLU A 134 -23.30 18.68 -48.37
N ILE A 135 -23.88 18.13 -47.31
CA ILE A 135 -25.29 17.79 -47.25
C ILE A 135 -26.12 19.06 -47.49
N GLN A 136 -25.88 20.17 -46.79
CA GLN A 136 -26.57 21.43 -47.00
C GLN A 136 -26.49 21.89 -48.47
N ASN A 137 -25.32 21.85 -49.08
CA ASN A 137 -25.12 22.26 -50.47
C ASN A 137 -25.89 21.37 -51.45
N HIS A 138 -25.91 20.04 -51.22
CA HIS A 138 -26.63 19.10 -52.08
C HIS A 138 -28.15 19.25 -51.97
N PHE A 139 -28.68 19.57 -50.78
CA PHE A 139 -30.13 19.79 -50.59
C PHE A 139 -30.61 21.17 -51.08
N ILE A 140 -29.74 22.06 -51.54
CA ILE A 140 -30.05 23.30 -52.26
C ILE A 140 -29.81 23.10 -53.77
N SER A 141 -29.33 21.95 -54.23
CA SER A 141 -29.01 21.71 -55.63
C SER A 141 -30.25 21.61 -56.51
N LYS A 142 -30.08 21.95 -57.81
CA LYS A 142 -31.15 21.82 -58.80
C LYS A 142 -31.67 20.39 -58.93
N GLU A 143 -30.86 19.40 -58.69
CA GLU A 143 -31.23 17.98 -58.78
C GLU A 143 -32.25 17.65 -57.69
N TYR A 144 -31.98 18.01 -56.44
CA TYR A 144 -32.88 17.80 -55.32
C TYR A 144 -34.19 18.59 -55.49
N GLU A 145 -34.11 19.87 -55.86
CA GLU A 145 -35.28 20.69 -56.09
C GLU A 145 -36.18 20.13 -57.20
N ASN A 146 -35.60 19.57 -58.26
CA ASN A 146 -36.38 18.91 -59.32
C ASN A 146 -37.07 17.63 -58.82
N ALA A 147 -36.38 16.78 -58.08
CA ALA A 147 -36.95 15.58 -57.49
C ALA A 147 -38.09 15.90 -56.54
N LYS A 148 -37.91 16.90 -55.66
CA LYS A 148 -38.92 17.37 -54.72
C LYS A 148 -40.14 17.94 -55.46
N LYS A 149 -39.92 18.69 -56.55
CA LYS A 149 -40.99 19.20 -57.39
C LYS A 149 -41.81 18.10 -58.06
N GLN A 150 -41.19 16.99 -58.50
CA GLN A 150 -41.91 15.86 -59.05
C GLN A 150 -42.83 15.20 -58.00
N ILE A 151 -42.33 14.95 -56.79
CA ILE A 151 -43.14 14.40 -55.71
C ILE A 151 -44.33 15.37 -55.37
N LEU A 152 -44.03 16.69 -55.31
CA LEU A 152 -45.06 17.70 -55.10
C LEU A 152 -46.13 17.75 -56.22
N ILE A 153 -45.71 17.55 -57.44
CA ILE A 153 -46.67 17.51 -58.61
C ILE A 153 -47.59 16.30 -58.52
N GLU A 154 -47.01 15.15 -58.16
CA GLU A 154 -47.75 13.88 -57.96
C GLU A 154 -48.76 13.99 -56.80
N HIS A 155 -48.29 14.46 -55.64
CA HIS A 155 -49.16 14.77 -54.50
C HIS A 155 -50.29 15.75 -54.81
N LYS A 156 -49.96 16.85 -55.52
CA LYS A 156 -51.00 17.82 -55.96
C LYS A 156 -52.02 17.22 -56.91
N LYS A 157 -51.59 16.31 -57.81
CA LYS A 157 -52.50 15.65 -58.74
C LYS A 157 -53.45 14.73 -57.96
N GLU A 158 -52.89 13.83 -57.04
CA GLU A 158 -53.71 12.96 -56.24
C GLU A 158 -54.69 13.69 -55.32
N THR A 159 -54.21 14.75 -54.63
CA THR A 159 -55.08 15.61 -53.81
C THR A 159 -56.15 16.26 -54.59
N LYS A 160 -55.88 16.70 -55.84
CA LYS A 160 -56.89 17.31 -56.73
C LYS A 160 -57.94 16.32 -57.17
N GLU A 161 -57.56 15.05 -57.49
CA GLU A 161 -58.52 14.00 -57.88
C GLU A 161 -59.47 13.70 -56.71
N VAL A 162 -58.97 13.58 -55.44
CA VAL A 162 -59.81 13.38 -54.26
C VAL A 162 -60.65 14.63 -53.94
N LEU A 163 -60.18 15.84 -54.18
CA LEU A 163 -60.95 17.11 -54.02
C LEU A 163 -62.09 17.27 -55.02
N GLU A 164 -61.84 16.79 -56.26
CA GLU A 164 -62.88 16.73 -57.25
C GLU A 164 -64.01 15.74 -56.88
N GLU A 165 -63.63 14.64 -56.24
CA GLU A 165 -64.63 13.70 -55.69
C GLU A 165 -65.35 14.23 -54.47
N LEU A 166 -64.64 14.91 -53.52
CA LEU A 166 -65.28 15.61 -52.41
C LEU A 166 -66.27 16.68 -52.90
N ASN A 167 -65.92 17.43 -53.93
CA ASN A 167 -66.81 18.42 -54.50
C ASN A 167 -68.05 17.83 -55.23
N LYS A 168 -67.99 16.66 -55.80
CA LYS A 168 -69.14 15.91 -56.31
C LYS A 168 -70.07 15.52 -55.15
N ILE A 169 -69.61 15.11 -54.07
CA ILE A 169 -70.41 14.79 -52.86
C ILE A 169 -70.89 16.11 -52.24
N GLY A 170 -70.08 17.13 -52.11
CA GLY A 170 -70.48 18.45 -51.59
C GLY A 170 -71.63 19.07 -52.32
N ALA A 171 -71.57 18.98 -53.62
CA ALA A 171 -72.69 19.52 -54.49
C ALA A 171 -74.03 18.81 -54.26
N LEU A 172 -74.12 17.60 -53.73
CA LEU A 172 -75.33 16.94 -53.34
C LEU A 172 -75.97 17.47 -52.07
N TYR A 173 -75.20 18.26 -51.29
CA TYR A 173 -75.53 18.82 -49.99
C TYR A 173 -75.50 20.38 -50.01
N ASP A 174 -75.29 21.02 -51.17
CA ASP A 174 -75.06 22.45 -51.33
C ASP A 174 -73.79 22.97 -50.62
N PHE A 175 -72.67 22.23 -50.74
CA PHE A 175 -71.35 22.62 -50.25
C PHE A 175 -70.31 22.48 -51.33
N GLU A 176 -69.30 23.41 -51.28
CA GLU A 176 -68.07 23.32 -52.05
C GLU A 176 -66.83 23.13 -51.12
N PHE A 177 -65.94 22.21 -51.42
CA PHE A 177 -64.70 22.05 -50.69
C PHE A 177 -63.61 22.87 -51.37
N LYS A 178 -62.96 23.76 -50.59
CA LYS A 178 -61.77 24.55 -51.06
C LYS A 178 -60.55 24.26 -50.22
N GLN A 179 -59.40 24.17 -50.90
CA GLN A 179 -58.11 24.06 -50.24
C GLN A 179 -57.72 25.44 -49.69
N SER A 180 -57.46 25.56 -48.35
CA SER A 180 -56.96 26.74 -47.66
C SER A 180 -55.61 26.47 -47.06
N GLU A 181 -54.92 27.50 -46.53
CA GLU A 181 -53.65 27.36 -45.81
C GLU A 181 -53.77 26.49 -44.56
N LYS A 182 -54.98 26.32 -44.03
CA LYS A 182 -55.23 25.52 -42.79
C LYS A 182 -55.79 24.13 -43.06
N GLY A 183 -55.94 23.74 -44.37
CA GLY A 183 -56.53 22.49 -44.82
C GLY A 183 -57.71 22.65 -45.72
N ILE A 184 -58.47 21.62 -45.94
CA ILE A 184 -59.67 21.64 -46.76
C ILE A 184 -60.88 22.12 -45.93
N VAL A 185 -61.55 23.13 -46.35
CA VAL A 185 -62.71 23.69 -45.67
C VAL A 185 -63.94 23.53 -46.59
N SER A 186 -65.10 23.16 -46.00
CA SER A 186 -66.40 23.13 -46.68
C SER A 186 -67.05 24.52 -46.62
N ILE A 187 -67.46 25.04 -47.73
CA ILE A 187 -68.18 26.34 -47.85
C ILE A 187 -69.55 26.02 -48.33
N PRO A 188 -70.61 26.51 -47.62
CA PRO A 188 -71.99 26.35 -48.12
C PRO A 188 -72.22 27.16 -49.41
N LEU A 189 -73.11 26.65 -50.27
CA LEU A 189 -73.48 27.28 -51.53
C LEU A 189 -74.93 27.85 -51.39
N SER A 190 -75.16 29.02 -51.99
CA SER A 190 -76.48 29.62 -52.18
C SER A 190 -76.60 29.70 -53.68
N ASP A 191 -77.64 29.11 -54.24
CA ASP A 191 -77.94 29.05 -55.71
C ASP A 191 -76.71 28.61 -56.54
N GLY A 192 -75.87 27.72 -56.03
CA GLY A 192 -74.67 27.20 -56.68
C GLY A 192 -73.42 28.07 -56.60
N GLU A 193 -73.44 29.16 -55.94
CA GLU A 193 -72.32 30.09 -55.65
C GLU A 193 -71.93 30.03 -54.20
N PRO A 194 -70.63 30.21 -53.84
CA PRO A 194 -70.15 30.18 -52.46
C PRO A 194 -70.86 31.27 -51.62
N MET A 195 -71.50 30.90 -50.52
CA MET A 195 -72.20 31.77 -49.62
C MET A 195 -71.29 32.79 -48.96
N SER A 196 -71.65 34.08 -49.02
CA SER A 196 -70.89 35.12 -48.31
C SER A 196 -71.26 35.18 -46.83
N GLU A 197 -70.32 35.80 -46.01
CA GLU A 197 -70.55 35.97 -44.55
C GLU A 197 -71.87 36.76 -44.27
N GLU A 198 -72.27 37.65 -45.15
CA GLU A 198 -73.52 38.41 -45.00
C GLU A 198 -74.76 37.51 -45.25
N GLU A 199 -74.71 36.66 -46.24
CA GLU A 199 -75.75 35.70 -46.55
C GLU A 199 -75.91 34.67 -45.45
N TYR A 200 -74.78 34.15 -44.94
CA TYR A 200 -74.74 33.21 -43.84
C TYR A 200 -75.35 33.76 -42.57
N ASN A 201 -75.09 35.02 -42.24
CA ASN A 201 -75.61 35.71 -41.05
C ASN A 201 -77.11 36.11 -41.17
N ASN A 202 -77.68 36.11 -42.37
CA ASN A 202 -79.03 36.43 -42.66
C ASN A 202 -79.91 35.18 -42.90
N LEU A 203 -79.44 34.01 -42.69
CA LEU A 203 -80.21 32.76 -42.81
C LEU A 203 -81.35 32.75 -41.77
N THR A 204 -82.51 32.21 -42.13
CA THR A 204 -83.61 31.96 -41.21
C THR A 204 -83.28 30.72 -40.34
N ASP A 205 -83.92 30.59 -39.18
CA ASP A 205 -83.71 29.45 -38.27
C ASP A 205 -83.95 28.09 -38.99
N GLU A 206 -84.97 28.06 -39.97
CA GLU A 206 -85.23 26.84 -40.73
C GLU A 206 -84.12 26.53 -41.75
N GLU A 207 -83.62 27.49 -42.46
CA GLU A 207 -82.52 27.38 -43.45
C GLU A 207 -81.18 27.01 -42.72
N TYR A 208 -80.97 27.56 -41.54
CA TYR A 208 -79.79 27.19 -40.74
C TYR A 208 -79.80 25.74 -40.24
N GLU A 209 -80.95 25.27 -39.78
CA GLU A 209 -81.07 23.86 -39.34
C GLU A 209 -81.01 22.89 -40.52
N GLU A 210 -81.56 23.20 -41.71
CA GLU A 210 -81.44 22.43 -42.94
C GLU A 210 -79.94 22.34 -43.40
N MET A 211 -79.27 23.49 -43.43
CA MET A 211 -77.85 23.53 -43.76
C MET A 211 -76.99 22.75 -42.76
N LYS A 212 -77.35 22.77 -41.47
CA LYS A 212 -76.68 22.05 -40.43
C LYS A 212 -76.89 20.53 -40.63
N GLU A 213 -78.09 20.04 -40.88
CA GLU A 213 -78.42 18.65 -41.18
C GLU A 213 -77.66 18.16 -42.42
N ASN A 214 -77.59 19.01 -43.50
CA ASN A 214 -76.79 18.70 -44.67
C ASN A 214 -75.33 18.63 -44.43
N SER A 215 -74.79 19.51 -43.55
CA SER A 215 -73.39 19.46 -43.10
C SER A 215 -73.07 18.21 -42.34
N GLU A 216 -73.96 17.74 -41.43
CA GLU A 216 -73.81 16.51 -40.70
C GLU A 216 -73.78 15.25 -41.62
N LYS A 217 -74.67 15.22 -42.61
CA LYS A 217 -74.67 14.13 -43.62
C LYS A 217 -73.47 14.20 -44.51
N LEU A 218 -73.12 15.41 -44.99
CA LEU A 218 -71.83 15.56 -45.73
C LEU A 218 -70.61 15.13 -44.95
N GLN A 219 -70.56 15.41 -43.66
CA GLN A 219 -69.47 15.00 -42.84
C GLN A 219 -69.29 13.45 -42.78
N VAL A 220 -70.40 12.72 -42.70
CA VAL A 220 -70.35 11.25 -42.67
C VAL A 220 -69.96 10.70 -44.04
N GLU A 221 -70.51 11.17 -45.16
CA GLU A 221 -70.22 10.67 -46.50
C GLU A 221 -68.85 11.09 -47.01
N SER A 222 -68.32 12.21 -46.56
CA SER A 222 -66.98 12.68 -46.96
C SER A 222 -65.87 12.11 -46.12
N ALA A 223 -66.19 11.35 -44.99
CA ALA A 223 -65.21 10.92 -44.05
C ALA A 223 -64.10 10.00 -44.63
N ASP A 224 -64.47 9.14 -45.55
CA ASP A 224 -63.52 8.21 -46.21
C ASP A 224 -62.58 8.96 -47.16
N LEU A 225 -63.07 10.01 -47.85
CA LEU A 225 -62.23 10.86 -48.71
C LEU A 225 -61.28 11.78 -47.88
N PHE A 226 -61.70 12.22 -46.73
CA PHE A 226 -60.77 12.91 -45.78
C PHE A 226 -59.67 11.98 -45.23
N ASN A 227 -60.00 10.73 -45.00
CA ASN A 227 -59.03 9.72 -44.65
C ASN A 227 -58.03 9.46 -45.79
N GLN A 228 -58.54 9.42 -47.06
CA GLN A 228 -57.65 9.32 -48.25
C GLN A 228 -56.70 10.53 -48.34
N ILE A 229 -57.18 11.75 -48.15
CA ILE A 229 -56.35 12.96 -48.16
C ILE A 229 -55.28 12.88 -47.07
N ARG A 230 -55.66 12.43 -45.87
CA ARG A 230 -54.71 12.25 -44.78
C ARG A 230 -53.61 11.19 -45.12
N ASN A 231 -54.01 10.14 -45.83
CA ASN A 231 -53.06 9.13 -46.32
C ASN A 231 -52.12 9.72 -47.39
N ILE A 232 -52.69 10.45 -48.40
CA ILE A 232 -51.87 11.15 -49.41
C ILE A 232 -50.91 12.15 -48.80
N GLU A 233 -51.30 12.91 -47.76
CA GLU A 233 -50.39 13.81 -47.04
C GLU A 233 -49.31 13.03 -46.28
N LYS A 234 -49.64 11.84 -45.75
CA LYS A 234 -48.69 10.95 -45.11
C LYS A 234 -47.71 10.39 -46.15
N ASP A 235 -48.22 9.87 -47.27
CA ASP A 235 -47.39 9.33 -48.34
C ASP A 235 -46.47 10.38 -48.96
N TYR A 236 -46.91 11.62 -49.05
CA TYR A 236 -46.04 12.75 -49.45
C TYR A 236 -44.90 12.97 -48.49
N ARG A 237 -45.17 12.97 -47.15
CA ARG A 237 -44.11 13.13 -46.11
C ARG A 237 -43.14 11.95 -46.16
N ASP A 238 -43.67 10.74 -46.24
CA ASP A 238 -42.87 9.53 -46.33
C ASP A 238 -41.98 9.51 -47.60
N SER A 239 -42.51 9.97 -48.76
CA SER A 239 -41.76 10.09 -50.00
C SER A 239 -40.65 11.17 -49.94
N ILE A 240 -40.87 12.28 -49.26
CA ILE A 240 -39.83 13.29 -49.03
C ILE A 240 -38.76 12.76 -48.08
N ASP A 241 -39.15 12.06 -47.00
CA ASP A 241 -38.21 11.44 -46.08
C ASP A 241 -37.35 10.35 -46.75
N ASP A 242 -37.93 9.54 -47.63
CA ASP A 242 -37.21 8.54 -48.43
C ASP A 242 -36.27 9.16 -49.48
N LEU A 243 -36.69 10.28 -50.13
CA LEU A 243 -35.80 11.05 -50.99
C LEU A 243 -34.61 11.59 -50.17
N ASN A 244 -34.87 12.19 -49.00
CA ASN A 244 -33.82 12.70 -48.12
C ASN A 244 -32.84 11.62 -47.71
N LYS A 245 -33.35 10.45 -47.26
CA LYS A 245 -32.53 9.30 -46.88
C LYS A 245 -31.68 8.76 -48.02
N SER A 246 -32.29 8.55 -49.20
CA SER A 246 -31.58 7.98 -50.35
C SER A 246 -30.48 8.90 -50.91
N MET A 247 -30.71 10.21 -50.89
CA MET A 247 -29.67 11.19 -51.19
C MET A 247 -28.60 11.26 -50.11
N GLY A 248 -29.00 11.26 -48.85
CA GLY A 248 -28.10 11.22 -47.70
C GLY A 248 -27.17 10.00 -47.70
N GLU A 249 -27.72 8.81 -47.98
CA GLU A 249 -26.94 7.58 -48.08
C GLU A 249 -25.81 7.67 -49.11
N ARG A 250 -26.07 8.20 -50.29
CA ARG A 250 -25.09 8.38 -51.37
C ARG A 250 -23.97 9.32 -50.94
N ILE A 251 -24.28 10.44 -50.33
CA ILE A 251 -23.31 11.43 -49.86
C ILE A 251 -22.48 10.87 -48.73
N VAL A 252 -23.12 10.30 -47.71
CA VAL A 252 -22.45 9.71 -46.55
C VAL A 252 -21.55 8.58 -46.97
N LYS A 253 -22.03 7.61 -47.78
CA LYS A 253 -21.23 6.46 -48.23
C LYS A 253 -19.99 6.91 -49.00
N TYR A 254 -20.10 7.92 -49.87
CA TYR A 254 -18.96 8.43 -50.62
C TYR A 254 -17.91 9.06 -49.72
N ASN A 255 -18.30 9.86 -48.76
CA ASN A 255 -17.39 10.60 -47.87
C ASN A 255 -16.70 9.69 -46.84
N PHE A 256 -17.28 8.54 -46.52
CA PHE A 256 -16.67 7.56 -45.64
C PHE A 256 -15.78 6.52 -46.34
N LEU A 257 -15.71 6.52 -47.66
CA LEU A 257 -14.92 5.52 -48.41
C LEU A 257 -13.45 5.54 -48.06
N GLU A 258 -12.82 6.71 -47.96
CA GLU A 258 -11.40 6.84 -47.61
C GLU A 258 -11.13 6.32 -46.23
N LEU A 259 -11.93 6.74 -45.23
CA LEU A 259 -11.80 6.33 -43.84
C LEU A 259 -11.98 4.80 -43.66
N ARG A 260 -12.94 4.21 -44.37
CA ARG A 260 -13.18 2.77 -44.39
C ARG A 260 -12.02 1.99 -45.00
N ASN A 261 -11.46 2.48 -46.10
CA ASN A 261 -10.31 1.83 -46.73
C ASN A 261 -9.08 1.84 -45.81
N GLU A 262 -8.81 2.96 -45.14
CA GLU A 262 -7.68 3.11 -44.25
C GLU A 262 -7.75 2.20 -43.03
N TYR A 263 -8.96 2.02 -42.49
CA TYR A 263 -9.17 1.18 -41.28
C TYR A 263 -9.79 -0.18 -41.61
N SER A 264 -9.69 -0.64 -42.87
CA SER A 264 -10.32 -1.89 -43.36
C SER A 264 -9.92 -3.14 -42.60
N GLU A 265 -8.71 -3.18 -42.00
CA GLU A 265 -8.22 -4.29 -41.20
C GLU A 265 -8.71 -4.27 -39.75
N ASN A 266 -9.31 -3.16 -39.31
CA ASN A 266 -9.78 -2.99 -37.92
C ASN A 266 -11.29 -3.15 -37.84
N ASN A 267 -11.74 -4.35 -37.44
CA ASN A 267 -13.17 -4.68 -37.34
C ASN A 267 -13.93 -3.80 -36.37
N SER A 268 -13.31 -3.33 -35.27
CA SER A 268 -14.00 -2.47 -34.28
C SER A 268 -14.28 -1.08 -34.87
N VAL A 269 -13.35 -0.53 -35.61
CA VAL A 269 -13.52 0.74 -36.33
C VAL A 269 -14.59 0.61 -37.40
N ILE A 270 -14.53 -0.44 -38.25
CA ILE A 270 -15.50 -0.65 -39.35
C ILE A 270 -16.92 -0.78 -38.80
N LYS A 271 -17.15 -1.55 -37.74
CA LYS A 271 -18.47 -1.65 -37.10
C LYS A 271 -18.98 -0.31 -36.59
N TYR A 272 -18.08 0.49 -35.98
CA TYR A 272 -18.43 1.84 -35.53
C TYR A 272 -18.80 2.76 -36.69
N LEU A 273 -18.02 2.73 -37.80
CA LEU A 273 -18.29 3.56 -39.00
C LEU A 273 -19.59 3.16 -39.69
N ASP A 274 -19.95 1.86 -39.68
CA ASP A 274 -21.24 1.40 -40.19
C ASP A 274 -22.40 1.96 -39.36
N ALA A 275 -22.31 1.81 -38.03
CA ALA A 275 -23.36 2.35 -37.15
C ALA A 275 -23.45 3.88 -37.19
N LEU A 276 -22.32 4.57 -37.37
CA LEU A 276 -22.24 6.02 -37.51
C LEU A 276 -22.91 6.45 -38.80
N GLN A 277 -22.65 5.79 -39.92
CA GLN A 277 -23.28 6.11 -41.20
C GLN A 277 -24.81 5.91 -41.16
N GLU A 278 -25.28 4.80 -40.57
CA GLU A 278 -26.70 4.52 -40.36
C GLU A 278 -27.38 5.61 -39.51
N ASP A 279 -26.74 6.04 -38.40
CA ASP A 279 -27.31 7.09 -37.53
C ASP A 279 -27.36 8.47 -38.24
N ILE A 280 -26.35 8.80 -39.03
CA ILE A 280 -26.32 10.03 -39.83
C ILE A 280 -27.49 10.05 -40.83
N VAL A 281 -27.69 8.95 -41.58
CA VAL A 281 -28.77 8.81 -42.55
C VAL A 281 -30.13 8.88 -41.87
N LYS A 282 -30.29 8.22 -40.73
CA LYS A 282 -31.53 8.25 -39.93
C LYS A 282 -31.89 9.67 -39.44
N HIS A 283 -30.88 10.49 -39.17
CA HIS A 283 -31.08 11.86 -38.70
C HIS A 283 -30.68 12.90 -39.71
N ILE A 284 -30.78 12.57 -40.99
CA ILE A 284 -30.36 13.44 -42.11
C ILE A 284 -31.00 14.85 -42.05
N ASN A 285 -32.22 14.94 -41.55
CA ASN A 285 -32.96 16.19 -41.41
C ASN A 285 -32.27 17.20 -40.48
N GLU A 286 -31.47 16.71 -39.46
CA GLU A 286 -30.69 17.61 -38.60
C GLU A 286 -29.47 18.21 -39.34
N PHE A 287 -28.99 17.56 -40.38
CA PHE A 287 -27.93 18.07 -41.25
C PHE A 287 -28.41 19.04 -42.29
N ILE A 288 -29.69 18.95 -42.70
CA ILE A 288 -30.33 19.79 -43.72
C ILE A 288 -30.70 21.20 -43.14
N ASN A 289 -31.10 21.25 -41.87
CA ASN A 289 -31.55 22.48 -41.23
C ASN A 289 -30.40 23.51 -41.16
N ASN A 290 -30.59 24.67 -41.82
CA ASN A 290 -29.61 25.74 -41.92
C ASN A 290 -29.55 26.58 -40.63
N ASP A 291 -28.36 26.78 -40.10
CA ASP A 291 -28.09 27.74 -39.01
C ASP A 291 -28.21 29.22 -39.46
N ASN A 292 -28.45 29.49 -40.74
CA ASN A 292 -28.41 30.84 -41.31
C ASN A 292 -29.68 31.67 -41.15
N ASP A 293 -30.83 31.07 -40.76
CA ASP A 293 -32.12 31.79 -40.64
C ASP A 293 -32.33 32.51 -39.28
N VAL A 294 -31.23 32.67 -38.45
CA VAL A 294 -31.36 32.92 -37.00
C VAL A 294 -30.78 34.26 -36.57
N LYS A 295 -30.84 35.32 -37.38
CA LYS A 295 -30.21 36.58 -36.92
C LYS A 295 -31.08 37.47 -35.99
N ASP A 296 -32.38 37.25 -35.84
CA ASP A 296 -33.24 38.21 -35.20
C ASP A 296 -34.18 37.74 -34.07
N ASN A 297 -34.02 36.51 -33.52
CA ASN A 297 -34.95 36.04 -32.46
C ASN A 297 -34.22 35.41 -31.25
N PRO A 298 -34.37 36.00 -30.04
CA PRO A 298 -33.71 35.45 -28.82
C PRO A 298 -34.13 34.02 -28.45
N MET A 299 -35.32 33.57 -28.85
CA MET A 299 -35.81 32.21 -28.60
C MET A 299 -35.11 31.18 -29.47
N MET A 300 -34.47 31.61 -30.57
CA MET A 300 -33.68 30.73 -31.45
C MET A 300 -32.23 30.54 -31.00
N LEU A 301 -31.71 31.35 -30.07
CA LEU A 301 -30.40 31.10 -29.40
C LEU A 301 -30.40 29.79 -28.60
N PHE A 302 -31.55 29.36 -28.09
CA PHE A 302 -31.70 28.04 -27.45
C PHE A 302 -31.72 26.92 -28.48
N LYS A 303 -32.31 27.11 -29.65
CA LYS A 303 -32.37 26.11 -30.73
C LYS A 303 -30.96 25.83 -31.32
N ASN A 304 -30.09 26.84 -31.45
CA ASN A 304 -28.71 26.67 -31.91
C ASN A 304 -27.87 25.87 -30.92
N LYS A 305 -28.06 26.06 -29.62
CA LYS A 305 -27.37 25.25 -28.59
C LYS A 305 -27.82 23.79 -28.64
N ASP A 306 -29.07 23.55 -28.96
CA ASP A 306 -29.60 22.18 -29.06
C ASP A 306 -29.11 21.49 -30.35
N SER A 307 -28.97 22.24 -31.48
CA SER A 307 -28.38 21.74 -32.71
C SER A 307 -26.89 21.38 -32.55
N GLU A 308 -26.08 22.24 -31.95
CA GLU A 308 -24.65 21.89 -31.65
C GLU A 308 -24.53 20.70 -30.73
N ARG A 309 -25.40 20.58 -29.73
CA ARG A 309 -25.44 19.41 -28.82
C ARG A 309 -25.82 18.11 -29.54
N PHE A 310 -26.64 18.20 -30.60
CA PHE A 310 -26.94 17.01 -31.39
C PHE A 310 -25.67 16.40 -31.99
N PHE A 311 -24.77 17.20 -32.55
CA PHE A 311 -23.54 16.75 -33.17
C PHE A 311 -22.48 16.25 -32.16
N ASP A 312 -22.62 16.57 -30.90
CA ASP A 312 -21.77 16.03 -29.85
C ASP A 312 -21.81 14.50 -29.77
N ARG A 313 -22.90 13.88 -30.25
CA ARG A 313 -23.08 12.42 -30.31
C ARG A 313 -22.09 11.70 -31.22
N TYR A 314 -21.50 12.43 -32.20
CA TYR A 314 -20.51 11.91 -33.17
C TYR A 314 -19.07 12.14 -32.72
N LYS A 315 -18.83 12.83 -31.62
CA LYS A 315 -17.51 13.00 -31.04
C LYS A 315 -17.03 11.68 -30.46
N LEU A 316 -15.72 11.53 -30.38
CA LEU A 316 -15.04 10.38 -29.78
C LEU A 316 -14.33 10.81 -28.50
N ASN A 317 -14.28 9.95 -27.51
CA ASN A 317 -13.54 10.17 -26.27
C ASN A 317 -12.23 9.36 -26.30
N LEU A 318 -11.09 10.05 -26.42
CA LEU A 318 -9.77 9.42 -26.26
C LEU A 318 -9.62 8.96 -24.80
N PHE A 319 -9.82 7.68 -24.57
CA PHE A 319 -9.87 7.12 -23.23
C PHE A 319 -8.50 6.67 -22.73
N VAL A 320 -7.74 5.93 -23.55
CA VAL A 320 -6.34 5.56 -23.29
C VAL A 320 -5.50 5.93 -24.50
N ASP A 321 -4.50 6.75 -24.30
CA ASP A 321 -3.54 7.20 -25.30
C ASP A 321 -2.15 6.62 -24.97
N ASN A 322 -1.70 5.71 -25.77
CA ASN A 322 -0.39 5.05 -25.67
C ASN A 322 0.62 5.56 -26.72
N SER A 323 0.29 6.67 -27.42
CA SER A 323 1.12 7.19 -28.53
C SER A 323 2.56 7.56 -28.15
N GLU A 324 2.78 7.97 -26.88
CA GLU A 324 4.11 8.34 -26.37
C GLU A 324 4.90 7.15 -25.78
N LEU A 325 4.24 6.02 -25.58
CA LEU A 325 4.88 4.84 -25.04
C LEU A 325 5.78 4.18 -26.11
N LYS A 326 6.93 3.69 -25.65
CA LYS A 326 7.87 2.92 -26.48
C LYS A 326 7.80 1.42 -26.19
N ASN A 327 7.22 1.04 -25.07
CA ASN A 327 7.15 -0.31 -24.52
C ASN A 327 5.90 -0.46 -23.65
N ALA A 328 5.69 -1.65 -23.07
CA ALA A 328 4.62 -1.88 -22.11
C ALA A 328 4.63 -0.86 -20.95
N PRO A 329 3.47 -0.39 -20.50
CA PRO A 329 3.38 0.60 -19.42
C PRO A 329 3.75 0.02 -18.06
N VAL A 330 4.46 0.83 -17.25
CA VAL A 330 4.68 0.56 -15.82
C VAL A 330 4.11 1.72 -15.03
N VAL A 331 2.97 1.50 -14.41
CA VAL A 331 2.23 2.53 -13.66
C VAL A 331 2.43 2.31 -12.17
N PHE A 332 3.01 3.29 -11.50
CA PHE A 332 3.06 3.33 -10.04
C PHE A 332 1.97 4.29 -9.55
N GLU A 333 0.88 3.72 -9.01
CA GLU A 333 -0.24 4.50 -8.49
C GLU A 333 -0.04 4.79 -7.00
N THR A 334 0.16 6.07 -6.69
CA THR A 334 0.46 6.54 -5.33
C THR A 334 -0.79 6.85 -4.50
N ASN A 335 -1.93 7.09 -5.16
CA ASN A 335 -3.22 7.34 -4.51
C ASN A 335 -4.30 6.39 -5.05
N PRO A 336 -4.25 5.10 -4.73
CA PRO A 336 -5.10 4.07 -5.29
C PRO A 336 -6.51 4.09 -4.69
N THR A 337 -7.26 5.17 -4.92
CA THR A 337 -8.70 5.22 -4.63
C THR A 337 -9.47 4.35 -5.63
N PHE A 338 -10.72 4.03 -5.32
CA PHE A 338 -11.58 3.27 -6.23
C PHE A 338 -11.66 3.92 -7.62
N GLN A 339 -11.85 5.24 -7.67
CA GLN A 339 -11.94 5.99 -8.91
C GLN A 339 -10.60 6.08 -9.66
N ASN A 340 -9.50 6.30 -8.92
CA ASN A 340 -8.19 6.37 -9.54
C ASN A 340 -7.72 5.02 -10.11
N LEU A 341 -8.22 3.90 -9.57
CA LEU A 341 -7.91 2.56 -10.06
C LEU A 341 -8.82 2.16 -11.24
N LEU A 342 -10.14 2.23 -11.04
CA LEU A 342 -11.14 1.68 -11.97
C LEU A 342 -11.68 2.72 -12.95
N GLY A 343 -11.32 3.99 -12.80
CA GLY A 343 -11.88 5.08 -13.58
C GLY A 343 -13.16 5.65 -12.97
N SER A 344 -13.69 6.67 -13.58
CA SER A 344 -14.87 7.38 -13.12
C SER A 344 -15.72 7.92 -14.26
N ILE A 345 -16.98 8.18 -13.97
CA ILE A 345 -17.89 8.89 -14.85
C ILE A 345 -18.16 10.25 -14.19
N GLU A 346 -17.73 11.32 -14.83
CA GLU A 346 -17.94 12.68 -14.35
C GLU A 346 -19.32 13.18 -14.76
N PHE A 347 -19.83 14.17 -14.04
CA PHE A 347 -21.13 14.78 -14.28
C PHE A 347 -20.97 16.28 -14.44
N THR A 348 -21.76 16.85 -15.37
CA THR A 348 -21.99 18.29 -15.43
C THR A 348 -23.32 18.62 -14.74
N VAL A 349 -23.40 19.80 -14.14
CA VAL A 349 -24.64 20.29 -13.53
C VAL A 349 -25.20 21.39 -14.40
N GLU A 350 -26.35 21.14 -15.03
CA GLU A 350 -27.05 22.11 -15.83
C GLU A 350 -28.45 22.37 -15.24
N MET A 351 -28.75 23.60 -14.88
CA MET A 351 -30.03 24.00 -14.24
C MET A 351 -30.41 23.10 -13.04
N GLY A 352 -29.40 22.68 -12.24
CA GLY A 352 -29.65 21.83 -11.07
C GLY A 352 -29.79 20.32 -11.36
N VAL A 353 -29.78 19.90 -12.63
CA VAL A 353 -29.85 18.50 -13.05
C VAL A 353 -28.46 17.97 -13.37
N LYS A 354 -28.09 16.84 -12.75
CA LYS A 354 -26.85 16.13 -13.10
C LYS A 354 -27.02 15.44 -14.44
N LYS A 355 -26.18 15.79 -15.41
CA LYS A 355 -26.09 15.14 -16.73
C LYS A 355 -24.72 14.52 -16.91
N THR A 356 -24.67 13.36 -17.53
CA THR A 356 -23.42 12.73 -17.92
C THR A 356 -23.48 12.32 -19.40
N ASP A 357 -22.29 12.15 -19.98
CA ASP A 357 -22.12 11.77 -21.36
C ASP A 357 -20.86 10.89 -21.47
N PHE A 358 -20.78 10.06 -22.52
CA PHE A 358 -19.65 9.16 -22.74
C PHE A 358 -18.30 9.90 -22.82
N ARG A 359 -18.29 11.18 -23.14
CA ARG A 359 -17.11 12.06 -23.19
C ARG A 359 -16.54 12.37 -21.80
N TYR A 360 -17.32 12.16 -20.75
CA TYR A 360 -16.92 12.40 -19.36
C TYR A 360 -16.44 11.14 -18.65
N ILE A 361 -16.28 10.03 -19.38
CA ILE A 361 -15.66 8.82 -18.85
C ILE A 361 -14.16 9.04 -18.78
N LYS A 362 -13.58 8.84 -17.56
CA LYS A 362 -12.14 8.98 -17.26
C LYS A 362 -11.52 7.64 -16.97
N ASN A 363 -10.32 7.41 -17.50
CA ASN A 363 -9.57 6.20 -17.23
C ASN A 363 -9.01 6.16 -15.79
N GLY A 364 -8.83 4.95 -15.28
CA GLY A 364 -8.11 4.68 -14.04
C GLY A 364 -6.74 4.06 -14.31
N ALA A 365 -6.00 3.80 -13.23
CA ALA A 365 -4.67 3.20 -13.29
C ALA A 365 -4.68 1.80 -13.94
N LEU A 366 -5.75 1.01 -13.73
CA LEU A 366 -5.91 -0.28 -14.39
C LEU A 366 -5.95 -0.16 -15.92
N HIS A 367 -6.61 0.87 -16.43
CA HIS A 367 -6.66 1.12 -17.87
C HIS A 367 -5.31 1.58 -18.43
N ARG A 368 -4.64 2.52 -17.72
CA ARG A 368 -3.33 3.04 -18.12
C ARG A 368 -2.21 1.98 -18.03
N ALA A 369 -2.36 1.01 -17.13
CA ALA A 369 -1.39 -0.06 -16.94
C ALA A 369 -1.71 -1.32 -17.76
N ASN A 370 -2.87 -1.37 -18.43
CA ASN A 370 -3.32 -2.55 -19.17
C ASN A 370 -2.34 -2.90 -20.29
N GLY A 371 -2.02 -4.17 -20.46
CA GLY A 371 -0.93 -4.65 -21.29
C GLY A 371 0.46 -4.50 -20.67
N GLY A 372 0.56 -4.20 -19.34
CA GLY A 372 1.82 -3.99 -18.65
C GLY A 372 1.75 -4.25 -17.15
N TYR A 373 2.20 -3.30 -16.33
CA TYR A 373 2.44 -3.48 -14.90
C TYR A 373 1.81 -2.36 -14.07
N LEU A 374 1.07 -2.74 -13.03
CA LEU A 374 0.55 -1.83 -12.01
C LEU A 374 1.27 -2.08 -10.67
N ILE A 375 1.87 -1.05 -10.11
CA ILE A 375 2.52 -1.09 -8.80
C ILE A 375 1.70 -0.25 -7.84
N VAL A 376 1.32 -0.82 -6.68
CA VAL A 376 0.59 -0.13 -5.62
C VAL A 376 1.16 -0.44 -4.25
N LEU A 377 1.05 0.49 -3.31
CA LEU A 377 1.39 0.25 -1.93
C LEU A 377 0.22 -0.38 -1.19
N ALA A 378 0.46 -1.50 -0.50
CA ALA A 378 -0.56 -2.24 0.25
C ALA A 378 -1.27 -1.36 1.29
N LYS A 379 -0.52 -0.51 2.00
CA LYS A 379 -1.09 0.40 2.99
C LYS A 379 -2.12 1.34 2.34
N ASP A 380 -1.77 1.92 1.19
CA ASP A 380 -2.58 2.95 0.56
C ASP A 380 -3.86 2.36 -0.06
N ILE A 381 -3.75 1.21 -0.75
CA ILE A 381 -4.93 0.56 -1.32
C ILE A 381 -5.88 -0.01 -0.24
N LEU A 382 -5.34 -0.54 0.86
CA LEU A 382 -6.14 -1.10 1.96
C LEU A 382 -6.78 -0.01 2.82
N SER A 383 -6.23 1.20 2.84
CA SER A 383 -6.87 2.36 3.48
C SER A 383 -8.13 2.83 2.75
N ASN A 384 -8.34 2.37 1.52
CA ASN A 384 -9.52 2.65 0.69
C ASN A 384 -10.36 1.37 0.53
N PRO A 385 -11.39 1.14 1.34
CA PRO A 385 -12.09 -0.16 1.44
C PRO A 385 -12.61 -0.69 0.11
N PHE A 386 -13.12 0.19 -0.75
CA PHE A 386 -13.67 -0.20 -2.06
C PHE A 386 -12.58 -0.43 -3.11
N ALA A 387 -11.42 0.19 -2.96
CA ALA A 387 -10.32 0.09 -3.91
C ALA A 387 -9.76 -1.33 -3.97
N TRP A 388 -9.49 -1.94 -2.82
CA TRP A 388 -9.02 -3.32 -2.74
C TRP A 388 -10.03 -4.32 -3.31
N ARG A 389 -11.31 -4.15 -2.95
CA ARG A 389 -12.40 -4.98 -3.48
C ARG A 389 -12.55 -4.82 -5.00
N GLY A 390 -12.48 -3.59 -5.51
CA GLY A 390 -12.56 -3.30 -6.93
C GLY A 390 -11.40 -3.90 -7.72
N LEU A 391 -10.16 -3.81 -7.19
CA LEU A 391 -9.00 -4.44 -7.80
C LEU A 391 -9.15 -5.97 -7.87
N LYS A 392 -9.55 -6.60 -6.76
CA LYS A 392 -9.76 -8.05 -6.74
C LYS A 392 -10.82 -8.50 -7.74
N ARG A 393 -11.94 -7.77 -7.81
CA ARG A 393 -13.00 -8.06 -8.77
C ARG A 393 -12.50 -7.99 -10.21
N ALA A 394 -11.80 -6.91 -10.56
CA ALA A 394 -11.23 -6.77 -11.91
C ALA A 394 -10.26 -7.91 -12.25
N LEU A 395 -9.44 -8.37 -11.28
CA LEU A 395 -8.52 -9.49 -11.47
C LEU A 395 -9.21 -10.85 -11.55
N LEU A 396 -10.37 -11.02 -10.90
CA LEU A 396 -11.16 -12.25 -10.94
C LEU A 396 -11.96 -12.37 -12.24
N ASP A 397 -12.58 -11.27 -12.65
CA ASP A 397 -13.42 -11.20 -13.85
C ASP A 397 -12.60 -11.07 -15.13
N GLU A 398 -11.30 -10.71 -15.02
CA GLU A 398 -10.40 -10.39 -16.13
C GLU A 398 -10.93 -9.23 -17.00
N GLU A 399 -11.71 -8.33 -16.39
CA GLU A 399 -12.33 -7.19 -17.03
C GLU A 399 -12.30 -5.95 -16.11
N ILE A 400 -12.14 -4.79 -16.72
CA ILE A 400 -12.25 -3.51 -16.02
C ILE A 400 -13.63 -2.92 -16.30
N THR A 401 -14.47 -2.84 -15.28
CA THR A 401 -15.79 -2.23 -15.35
C THR A 401 -15.79 -0.90 -14.63
N ILE A 402 -16.23 0.17 -15.28
CA ILE A 402 -16.36 1.50 -14.69
C ILE A 402 -17.77 1.64 -14.11
N GLU A 403 -17.86 1.66 -12.78
CA GLU A 403 -19.10 1.83 -12.04
C GLU A 403 -19.16 3.19 -11.35
N SER A 404 -20.33 3.80 -11.34
CA SER A 404 -20.56 5.01 -10.54
C SER A 404 -20.78 4.63 -9.08
N MET A 405 -19.97 5.14 -8.15
CA MET A 405 -20.17 4.93 -6.71
C MET A 405 -21.52 5.47 -6.20
N SER A 406 -22.11 6.44 -6.89
CA SER A 406 -23.43 6.96 -6.54
C SER A 406 -24.55 5.95 -6.73
N SER A 407 -24.38 4.96 -7.62
CA SER A 407 -25.38 3.90 -7.85
C SER A 407 -25.48 2.92 -6.69
N SER A 408 -24.42 2.77 -5.88
CA SER A 408 -24.37 1.84 -4.74
C SER A 408 -24.92 2.41 -3.43
N TYR A 409 -25.06 3.75 -3.31
CA TYR A 409 -25.41 4.41 -2.04
C TYR A 409 -26.53 5.45 -2.13
N SER A 410 -27.03 5.84 -3.32
CA SER A 410 -28.09 6.84 -3.42
C SER A 410 -29.42 6.26 -3.92
N VAL A 411 -30.49 6.67 -3.25
CA VAL A 411 -31.89 6.37 -3.58
C VAL A 411 -32.34 7.05 -4.89
N PHE A 412 -31.52 7.96 -5.43
CA PHE A 412 -31.79 8.66 -6.69
C PHE A 412 -30.85 8.15 -7.79
N SER A 413 -31.35 7.21 -8.59
CA SER A 413 -30.72 6.76 -9.81
C SER A 413 -30.79 7.87 -10.88
N ALA A 414 -29.73 8.67 -11.00
CA ALA A 414 -29.52 9.42 -12.25
C ALA A 414 -29.26 8.39 -13.37
N SER A 415 -29.76 8.64 -14.57
CA SER A 415 -29.50 7.77 -15.74
C SER A 415 -27.98 7.63 -15.91
N SER A 416 -27.47 6.45 -15.58
CA SER A 416 -26.02 6.20 -15.67
C SER A 416 -25.71 5.58 -17.03
N ILE A 417 -24.68 6.12 -17.68
CA ILE A 417 -24.06 5.50 -18.83
C ILE A 417 -23.35 4.23 -18.34
N LYS A 418 -23.43 3.17 -19.17
CA LYS A 418 -22.71 1.91 -18.93
C LYS A 418 -21.59 1.79 -19.97
N PRO A 419 -20.36 2.12 -19.60
CA PRO A 419 -19.21 1.89 -20.47
C PRO A 419 -19.04 0.40 -20.76
N GLU A 420 -18.70 0.07 -22.01
CA GLU A 420 -18.32 -1.31 -22.37
C GLU A 420 -17.11 -1.71 -21.55
N PRO A 421 -17.11 -2.89 -20.89
CA PRO A 421 -15.99 -3.40 -20.12
C PRO A 421 -14.76 -3.60 -20.99
N ILE A 422 -13.58 -3.37 -20.41
CA ILE A 422 -12.31 -3.56 -21.10
C ILE A 422 -11.62 -4.81 -20.53
N ALA A 423 -11.27 -5.76 -21.40
CA ALA A 423 -10.52 -6.95 -20.99
C ALA A 423 -9.20 -6.56 -20.31
N LEU A 424 -8.88 -7.23 -19.20
CA LEU A 424 -7.73 -6.96 -18.37
C LEU A 424 -6.57 -7.93 -18.70
N ASP A 425 -5.47 -7.40 -19.20
CA ASP A 425 -4.17 -8.10 -19.33
C ASP A 425 -3.13 -7.32 -18.55
N LEU A 426 -3.02 -7.59 -17.25
CA LEU A 426 -2.24 -6.77 -16.33
C LEU A 426 -1.52 -7.62 -15.28
N LYS A 427 -0.26 -7.27 -15.00
CA LYS A 427 0.49 -7.77 -13.86
C LYS A 427 0.43 -6.75 -12.72
N VAL A 428 -0.15 -7.16 -11.59
CA VAL A 428 -0.23 -6.32 -10.39
C VAL A 428 0.88 -6.67 -9.39
N ILE A 429 1.57 -5.66 -8.90
CA ILE A 429 2.60 -5.76 -7.87
C ILE A 429 2.17 -4.94 -6.67
N VAL A 430 1.88 -5.61 -5.57
CA VAL A 430 1.52 -4.99 -4.30
C VAL A 430 2.73 -4.96 -3.39
N ILE A 431 3.13 -3.78 -2.92
CA ILE A 431 4.30 -3.62 -2.04
C ILE A 431 3.81 -3.35 -0.62
N GLY A 432 4.18 -4.21 0.33
CA GLY A 432 3.74 -4.09 1.72
C GLY A 432 4.76 -4.57 2.75
N THR A 433 4.37 -4.54 4.02
CA THR A 433 5.16 -5.15 5.10
C THR A 433 4.84 -6.64 5.22
N PRO A 434 5.74 -7.47 5.80
CA PRO A 434 5.44 -8.87 6.07
C PRO A 434 4.17 -9.06 6.92
N ARG A 435 3.91 -8.14 7.86
CA ARG A 435 2.70 -8.16 8.69
C ARG A 435 1.42 -8.03 7.84
N ILE A 436 1.41 -7.10 6.88
CA ILE A 436 0.26 -6.92 5.99
C ILE A 436 0.05 -8.18 5.13
N TYR A 437 1.15 -8.77 4.62
CA TYR A 437 1.06 -10.04 3.89
C TYR A 437 0.37 -11.13 4.71
N HIS A 438 0.79 -11.33 5.97
CA HIS A 438 0.19 -12.34 6.84
C HIS A 438 -1.27 -12.06 7.16
N ILE A 439 -1.64 -10.79 7.34
CA ILE A 439 -3.06 -10.42 7.52
C ILE A 439 -3.88 -10.79 6.28
N LEU A 440 -3.43 -10.41 5.09
CA LEU A 440 -4.13 -10.74 3.85
C LEU A 440 -4.18 -12.25 3.60
N ALA A 441 -3.07 -12.96 3.82
CA ALA A 441 -3.00 -14.40 3.60
C ALA A 441 -3.93 -15.21 4.54
N ASN A 442 -4.17 -14.72 5.77
CA ASN A 442 -4.99 -15.41 6.76
C ASN A 442 -6.47 -15.01 6.74
N TYR A 443 -6.79 -13.78 6.33
CA TYR A 443 -8.15 -13.23 6.45
C TYR A 443 -8.82 -12.89 5.12
N ASP A 444 -8.09 -12.93 3.99
CA ASP A 444 -8.65 -12.68 2.65
C ASP A 444 -8.54 -13.94 1.79
N GLU A 445 -9.64 -14.71 1.68
CA GLU A 445 -9.69 -16.00 0.97
C GLU A 445 -9.30 -15.91 -0.52
N GLU A 446 -9.50 -14.74 -1.14
CA GLU A 446 -9.21 -14.52 -2.55
C GLU A 446 -7.74 -14.16 -2.78
N PHE A 447 -7.07 -13.63 -1.74
CA PHE A 447 -5.69 -13.16 -1.84
C PHE A 447 -4.74 -14.24 -2.36
N GLY A 448 -4.78 -15.44 -1.80
CA GLY A 448 -3.92 -16.54 -2.22
C GLY A 448 -4.18 -17.05 -3.65
N LYS A 449 -5.38 -16.81 -4.20
CA LYS A 449 -5.71 -17.13 -5.60
C LYS A 449 -5.15 -16.11 -6.57
N LEU A 450 -5.09 -14.85 -6.16
CA LEU A 450 -4.71 -13.71 -6.99
C LEU A 450 -3.23 -13.33 -6.89
N PHE A 451 -2.59 -13.56 -5.72
CA PHE A 451 -1.20 -13.18 -5.42
C PHE A 451 -0.39 -14.42 -5.04
N LYS A 452 -0.05 -15.23 -6.04
CA LYS A 452 0.67 -16.51 -5.84
C LYS A 452 2.17 -16.35 -5.63
N ILE A 453 2.71 -15.20 -5.99
CA ILE A 453 4.15 -14.93 -5.86
C ILE A 453 4.38 -13.98 -4.70
N ARG A 454 5.22 -14.42 -3.77
CA ARG A 454 5.73 -13.61 -2.67
C ARG A 454 7.21 -13.35 -2.88
N SER A 455 7.61 -12.09 -2.90
CA SER A 455 9.00 -11.64 -2.94
C SER A 455 9.34 -11.01 -1.60
N ASP A 456 10.16 -11.70 -0.80
CA ASP A 456 10.56 -11.26 0.54
C ASP A 456 11.90 -10.53 0.50
N PHE A 457 11.90 -9.29 0.94
CA PHE A 457 13.11 -8.49 1.14
C PHE A 457 13.60 -8.66 2.57
N ASP A 458 14.82 -9.16 2.71
CA ASP A 458 15.48 -9.33 3.99
C ASP A 458 15.79 -7.98 4.65
N GLN A 459 15.81 -7.97 5.99
CA GLN A 459 16.16 -6.77 6.78
C GLN A 459 17.67 -6.57 6.90
N GLN A 460 18.44 -7.62 6.61
CA GLN A 460 19.89 -7.65 6.73
C GLN A 460 20.51 -8.50 5.63
N ASN A 461 21.71 -8.15 5.22
CA ASN A 461 22.49 -8.85 4.20
C ASN A 461 23.77 -9.40 4.82
N ASP A 462 24.38 -10.42 4.21
CA ASP A 462 25.68 -10.93 4.65
C ASP A 462 26.78 -9.88 4.44
N ARG A 463 27.64 -9.73 5.46
CA ARG A 463 28.82 -8.88 5.40
C ARG A 463 29.96 -9.63 4.73
N ASN A 464 29.92 -9.70 3.41
CA ASN A 464 30.94 -10.26 2.54
C ASN A 464 31.45 -9.22 1.54
N ASP A 465 32.56 -9.49 0.85
CA ASP A 465 33.22 -8.57 -0.06
C ASP A 465 32.28 -8.07 -1.18
N LYS A 466 31.44 -8.97 -1.73
CA LYS A 466 30.44 -8.62 -2.76
C LYS A 466 29.44 -7.55 -2.26
N ASN A 467 28.91 -7.74 -1.05
CA ASN A 467 27.91 -6.82 -0.50
C ASN A 467 28.52 -5.53 0.02
N ILE A 468 29.78 -5.58 0.51
CA ILE A 468 30.57 -4.41 0.87
C ILE A 468 30.80 -3.53 -0.36
N LEU A 469 31.26 -4.11 -1.47
CA LEU A 469 31.46 -3.37 -2.72
C LEU A 469 30.16 -2.76 -3.24
N LYS A 470 29.08 -3.56 -3.25
CA LYS A 470 27.75 -3.05 -3.64
C LYS A 470 27.24 -1.91 -2.76
N MET A 471 27.56 -1.91 -1.47
CA MET A 471 27.24 -0.80 -0.57
C MET A 471 28.03 0.46 -0.97
N ALA A 472 29.29 0.33 -1.30
CA ALA A 472 30.11 1.45 -1.79
C ALA A 472 29.61 1.98 -3.15
N GLU A 473 29.21 1.11 -4.08
CA GLU A 473 28.56 1.48 -5.35
C GLU A 473 27.22 2.16 -5.15
N PHE A 474 26.41 1.70 -4.18
CA PHE A 474 25.17 2.37 -3.78
C PHE A 474 25.42 3.78 -3.27
N ILE A 475 26.42 3.95 -2.40
CA ILE A 475 26.84 5.28 -1.90
C ILE A 475 27.26 6.18 -3.06
N SER A 476 28.06 5.65 -3.99
CA SER A 476 28.47 6.38 -5.21
C SER A 476 27.27 6.84 -6.04
N LYS A 477 26.33 5.93 -6.33
CA LYS A 477 25.09 6.23 -7.06
C LYS A 477 24.28 7.32 -6.37
N TYR A 478 24.10 7.19 -5.04
CA TYR A 478 23.30 8.12 -4.26
C TYR A 478 23.91 9.52 -4.24
N CYS A 479 25.24 9.64 -4.09
CA CYS A 479 25.94 10.92 -4.16
C CYS A 479 25.77 11.60 -5.53
N ARG A 480 25.89 10.85 -6.65
CA ARG A 480 25.71 11.40 -7.99
C ARG A 480 24.27 11.86 -8.25
N GLU A 481 23.27 11.05 -7.88
CA GLU A 481 21.86 11.35 -8.12
C GLU A 481 21.35 12.55 -7.30
N ASN A 482 21.99 12.84 -6.14
CA ASN A 482 21.60 13.92 -5.23
C ASN A 482 22.60 15.07 -5.18
N GLU A 483 23.57 15.10 -6.10
CA GLU A 483 24.60 16.16 -6.21
C GLU A 483 25.37 16.39 -4.89
N LEU A 484 25.65 15.28 -4.14
CA LEU A 484 26.40 15.31 -2.89
C LEU A 484 27.89 15.06 -3.13
N ARG A 485 28.75 15.48 -2.17
CA ARG A 485 30.17 15.13 -2.17
C ARG A 485 30.35 13.62 -2.08
N HIS A 486 31.35 13.13 -2.77
CA HIS A 486 31.76 11.74 -2.68
C HIS A 486 32.46 11.47 -1.35
N LEU A 487 32.43 10.21 -0.90
CA LEU A 487 33.05 9.75 0.33
C LEU A 487 34.46 9.24 0.06
N GLU A 488 35.35 9.51 0.98
CA GLU A 488 36.66 8.86 1.07
C GLU A 488 36.50 7.40 1.54
N LYS A 489 37.49 6.60 1.30
CA LYS A 489 37.51 5.16 1.60
C LYS A 489 37.25 4.86 3.08
N ASP A 490 37.84 5.66 3.98
CA ASP A 490 37.66 5.56 5.43
C ASP A 490 36.23 5.86 5.88
N ALA A 491 35.59 6.87 5.28
CA ALA A 491 34.19 7.18 5.53
C ALA A 491 33.25 6.04 5.09
N VAL A 492 33.55 5.39 3.95
CA VAL A 492 32.80 4.22 3.48
C VAL A 492 32.97 3.07 4.48
N ALA A 493 34.20 2.80 4.96
CA ALA A 493 34.47 1.77 5.95
C ALA A 493 33.67 2.03 7.25
N HIS A 494 33.64 3.27 7.72
CA HIS A 494 32.89 3.66 8.91
C HIS A 494 31.37 3.43 8.73
N LEU A 495 30.80 3.75 7.56
CA LEU A 495 29.39 3.47 7.27
C LEU A 495 29.07 1.98 7.20
N ILE A 496 29.98 1.16 6.69
CA ILE A 496 29.85 -0.30 6.68
C ILE A 496 29.84 -0.85 8.11
N ASP A 497 30.72 -0.37 8.99
CA ASP A 497 30.75 -0.75 10.40
C ASP A 497 29.47 -0.31 11.11
N TYR A 498 29.00 0.91 10.87
CA TYR A 498 27.72 1.40 11.39
C TYR A 498 26.54 0.58 10.86
N SER A 499 26.57 0.17 9.59
CA SER A 499 25.56 -0.72 9.00
C SER A 499 25.44 -2.06 9.77
N SER A 500 26.59 -2.64 10.20
CA SER A 500 26.60 -3.84 11.05
C SER A 500 26.09 -3.55 12.47
N ARG A 501 26.36 -2.36 13.01
CA ARG A 501 25.86 -1.92 14.31
C ARG A 501 24.33 -1.80 14.31
N MET A 502 23.74 -1.26 13.24
CA MET A 502 22.28 -1.14 13.12
C MET A 502 21.53 -2.47 13.22
N VAL A 503 22.18 -3.57 12.85
CA VAL A 503 21.60 -4.92 12.93
C VAL A 503 22.17 -5.75 14.09
N ALA A 504 23.01 -5.12 14.93
CA ALA A 504 23.68 -5.75 16.06
C ALA A 504 24.29 -7.12 15.70
N ASN A 505 25.06 -7.19 14.58
CA ASN A 505 25.68 -8.43 14.12
C ASN A 505 26.91 -8.14 13.25
N LYS A 506 28.08 -8.58 13.74
CA LYS A 506 29.40 -8.41 13.07
C LYS A 506 29.47 -9.03 11.65
N LYS A 507 28.61 -10.02 11.36
CA LYS A 507 28.59 -10.77 10.09
C LYS A 507 27.51 -10.31 9.13
N LYS A 508 26.73 -9.27 9.50
CA LYS A 508 25.61 -8.77 8.69
C LYS A 508 25.74 -7.27 8.46
N LEU A 509 25.06 -6.80 7.41
CA LEU A 509 24.86 -5.39 7.04
C LEU A 509 23.38 -5.08 7.06
N THR A 510 22.99 -3.86 7.41
CA THR A 510 21.59 -3.46 7.30
C THR A 510 21.13 -3.42 5.85
N ALA A 511 19.91 -3.82 5.60
CA ALA A 511 19.20 -3.55 4.35
C ALA A 511 18.44 -2.21 4.38
N HIS A 512 18.45 -1.47 5.50
CA HIS A 512 17.77 -0.19 5.65
C HIS A 512 18.61 0.96 5.06
N LEU A 513 18.69 0.99 3.72
CA LEU A 513 19.55 1.91 2.98
C LEU A 513 19.19 3.38 3.17
N LYS A 514 17.92 3.66 3.51
CA LYS A 514 17.47 5.05 3.75
C LYS A 514 18.23 5.71 4.91
N THR A 515 18.49 5.00 6.02
CA THR A 515 19.26 5.54 7.13
C THR A 515 20.69 5.86 6.71
N ILE A 516 21.32 5.02 5.90
CA ILE A 516 22.66 5.27 5.35
C ILE A 516 22.64 6.53 4.47
N SER A 517 21.65 6.66 3.60
CA SER A 517 21.47 7.84 2.76
C SER A 517 21.29 9.12 3.58
N ASP A 518 20.51 9.06 4.65
CA ASP A 518 20.27 10.22 5.53
C ASP A 518 21.54 10.66 6.25
N ILE A 519 22.38 9.71 6.68
CA ILE A 519 23.69 10.00 7.28
C ILE A 519 24.61 10.71 6.28
N ILE A 520 24.63 10.26 5.02
CA ILE A 520 25.44 10.89 3.97
C ILE A 520 25.03 12.33 3.74
N VAL A 521 23.71 12.61 3.67
CA VAL A 521 23.19 13.98 3.50
C VAL A 521 23.60 14.89 4.66
N GLU A 522 23.51 14.39 5.90
CA GLU A 522 23.92 15.15 7.08
C GLU A 522 25.44 15.36 7.12
N ALA A 523 26.23 14.34 6.75
CA ALA A 523 27.68 14.42 6.68
C ALA A 523 28.15 15.42 5.60
N ASP A 524 27.48 15.44 4.44
CA ASP A 524 27.75 16.43 3.38
C ASP A 524 27.53 17.86 3.89
N THR A 525 26.50 18.07 4.72
CA THR A 525 26.28 19.41 5.34
C THR A 525 27.42 19.81 6.25
N ILE A 526 28.04 18.87 6.97
CA ILE A 526 29.23 19.16 7.80
C ILE A 526 30.44 19.44 6.93
N ALA A 527 30.73 18.59 5.95
CA ALA A 527 31.81 18.73 5.00
C ALA A 527 31.75 20.08 4.25
N ASN A 528 30.52 20.52 3.90
CA ASN A 528 30.30 21.82 3.26
C ASN A 528 30.66 22.99 4.17
N ARG A 529 30.35 22.93 5.47
CA ARG A 529 30.74 23.97 6.44
C ARG A 529 32.24 24.00 6.66
N GLU A 530 32.90 22.85 6.63
CA GLU A 530 34.34 22.70 6.78
C GLU A 530 35.10 22.92 5.45
N LYS A 531 34.35 23.11 4.33
CA LYS A 531 34.87 23.38 2.98
C LYS A 531 35.82 22.29 2.47
N THR A 532 35.51 21.04 2.75
CA THR A 532 36.25 19.89 2.23
C THR A 532 35.64 19.44 0.90
N ASP A 533 36.46 18.86 0.02
CA ASP A 533 36.01 18.34 -1.28
C ASP A 533 35.31 16.97 -1.16
N PHE A 534 35.64 16.20 -0.14
CA PHE A 534 35.15 14.86 0.12
C PHE A 534 34.64 14.74 1.55
N ILE A 535 33.78 13.75 1.77
CA ILE A 535 33.31 13.34 3.10
C ILE A 535 34.28 12.29 3.63
N ASN A 536 34.93 12.54 4.74
CA ASN A 536 35.84 11.63 5.44
C ASN A 536 35.19 10.99 6.67
N SER A 537 35.91 10.08 7.35
CA SER A 537 35.43 9.35 8.53
C SER A 537 35.03 10.27 9.69
N GLU A 538 35.74 11.39 9.90
CA GLU A 538 35.43 12.35 10.97
C GLU A 538 34.06 13.02 10.73
N HIS A 539 33.68 13.32 9.47
CA HIS A 539 32.36 13.87 9.15
C HIS A 539 31.25 12.88 9.48
N ILE A 540 31.46 11.58 9.21
CA ILE A 540 30.51 10.53 9.56
C ILE A 540 30.37 10.44 11.08
N GLU A 541 31.47 10.40 11.83
CA GLU A 541 31.46 10.33 13.29
C GLU A 541 30.75 11.55 13.90
N LYS A 542 31.09 12.76 13.47
CA LYS A 542 30.39 13.99 13.90
C LYS A 542 28.87 13.91 13.62
N THR A 543 28.49 13.32 12.50
CA THR A 543 27.10 13.14 12.14
C THR A 543 26.40 12.17 13.08
N LEU A 544 26.99 11.01 13.35
CA LEU A 544 26.43 10.01 14.24
C LEU A 544 26.28 10.56 15.68
N ASN A 545 27.30 11.25 16.19
CA ASN A 545 27.26 11.90 17.50
C ASN A 545 26.17 12.99 17.59
N ARG A 546 25.96 13.78 16.53
CA ARG A 546 24.87 14.77 16.49
C ARG A 546 23.49 14.11 16.43
N ARG A 547 23.35 12.99 15.73
CA ARG A 547 22.10 12.23 15.69
C ARG A 547 21.77 11.66 17.08
N GLU A 548 22.75 11.04 17.73
CA GLU A 548 22.58 10.52 19.09
C GLU A 548 22.16 11.67 20.05
N ARG A 549 22.83 12.81 20.01
CA ARG A 549 22.51 13.95 20.87
C ARG A 549 21.12 14.55 20.64
N ARG A 550 20.54 14.41 19.44
CA ARG A 550 19.16 14.85 19.18
C ARG A 550 18.13 13.95 19.88
N ASP A 551 18.45 12.65 20.03
CA ASP A 551 17.49 11.64 20.41
C ASP A 551 17.71 11.10 21.85
N ASN A 552 18.87 11.38 22.49
CA ASN A 552 19.28 10.81 23.77
C ASN A 552 18.88 11.63 25.00
N LYS A 553 18.05 12.67 24.86
CA LYS A 553 17.66 13.55 25.99
C LYS A 553 17.14 12.78 27.21
N TYR A 554 16.36 11.69 26.97
CA TYR A 554 15.82 10.88 28.03
C TYR A 554 16.90 10.03 28.73
N GLU A 555 17.87 9.53 27.97
CA GLU A 555 19.06 8.85 28.51
C GLU A 555 19.88 9.83 29.40
N GLU A 556 20.15 11.06 28.91
CA GLU A 556 20.88 12.06 29.70
C GLU A 556 20.20 12.35 31.02
N ALA A 557 18.87 12.54 31.03
CA ALA A 557 18.11 12.75 32.26
C ALA A 557 18.22 11.56 33.25
N ILE A 558 18.28 10.33 32.76
CA ILE A 558 18.50 9.16 33.61
C ILE A 558 19.93 9.11 34.16
N LEU A 559 20.92 9.50 33.33
CA LEU A 559 22.32 9.56 33.78
C LEU A 559 22.50 10.58 34.90
N GLU A 560 21.84 11.73 34.84
CA GLU A 560 21.82 12.76 35.91
C GLU A 560 21.30 12.18 37.23
N LEU A 561 20.24 11.30 37.20
CA LEU A 561 19.71 10.65 38.40
C LEU A 561 20.69 9.62 39.02
N PHE A 562 21.58 9.06 38.21
CA PHE A 562 22.67 8.21 38.74
C PHE A 562 23.84 9.03 39.28
N GLU A 563 24.11 10.20 38.70
CA GLU A 563 25.17 11.11 39.11
C GLU A 563 24.86 11.76 40.43
N ASP A 564 23.64 12.26 40.61
CA ASP A 564 23.19 12.91 41.86
C ASP A 564 22.81 11.93 42.96
N GLY A 565 22.86 10.64 42.71
CA GLY A 565 22.57 9.57 43.69
C GLY A 565 21.09 9.29 43.92
N THR A 566 20.19 9.86 43.14
CA THR A 566 18.75 9.57 43.22
C THR A 566 18.49 8.10 42.86
N TYR A 567 19.13 7.60 41.80
CA TYR A 567 19.18 6.17 41.51
C TYR A 567 20.35 5.52 42.22
N LEU A 568 20.04 4.54 43.11
CA LEU A 568 21.02 3.82 43.89
C LEU A 568 21.63 2.69 43.06
N LEU A 569 22.91 2.79 42.74
CA LEU A 569 23.67 1.78 42.08
C LEU A 569 25.11 1.77 42.54
N ASP A 570 25.62 0.61 43.02
CA ASP A 570 26.99 0.42 43.40
C ASP A 570 27.78 -0.15 42.21
N VAL A 571 28.88 0.48 41.84
CA VAL A 571 29.81 0.01 40.81
C VAL A 571 31.16 -0.46 41.39
N SER A 572 31.21 -0.66 42.70
CA SER A 572 32.36 -1.17 43.46
C SER A 572 31.88 -1.78 44.75
N GLY A 573 32.78 -2.54 45.44
CA GLY A 573 32.47 -3.21 46.70
C GLY A 573 31.87 -4.59 46.49
N LYS A 574 31.47 -5.21 47.62
CA LYS A 574 30.91 -6.55 47.66
C LYS A 574 29.70 -6.59 48.59
N LYS A 575 28.64 -7.29 48.18
CA LYS A 575 27.38 -7.41 48.94
C LYS A 575 26.77 -8.80 48.79
N VAL A 576 26.04 -9.25 49.78
CA VAL A 576 25.31 -10.50 49.76
C VAL A 576 23.92 -10.27 49.21
N GLY A 577 23.46 -11.09 48.26
CA GLY A 577 22.10 -11.01 47.69
C GLY A 577 21.81 -9.76 46.88
N GLU A 578 22.82 -8.94 46.54
CA GLU A 578 22.68 -7.77 45.67
C GLU A 578 23.52 -7.92 44.40
N ILE A 579 22.94 -7.51 43.23
CA ILE A 579 23.63 -7.61 41.92
C ILE A 579 23.11 -6.54 40.97
N ASN A 580 23.93 -6.13 40.01
CA ASN A 580 23.53 -5.20 38.93
C ASN A 580 23.05 -5.96 37.72
N GLY A 581 21.77 -5.83 37.41
CA GLY A 581 21.14 -6.35 36.16
C GLY A 581 21.02 -5.26 35.10
N LEU A 582 20.99 -5.66 33.82
CA LEU A 582 20.97 -4.75 32.66
C LEU A 582 19.68 -4.85 31.90
N ALA A 583 18.98 -3.73 31.74
CA ALA A 583 17.80 -3.57 30.91
C ALA A 583 18.08 -2.65 29.70
N VAL A 584 17.22 -2.67 28.69
CA VAL A 584 17.21 -1.73 27.57
C VAL A 584 15.93 -0.93 27.59
N LEU A 585 16.06 0.39 27.46
CA LEU A 585 14.94 1.30 27.25
C LEU A 585 14.97 1.83 25.82
N SER A 586 13.78 1.96 25.20
CA SER A 586 13.66 2.48 23.84
C SER A 586 12.64 3.61 23.80
N THR A 587 13.04 4.73 23.19
CA THR A 587 12.18 5.90 22.95
C THR A 587 11.69 5.95 21.48
N GLY A 588 11.83 4.84 20.75
CA GLY A 588 11.45 4.71 19.33
C GLY A 588 12.61 4.98 18.39
N GLN A 589 13.25 6.13 18.46
CA GLN A 589 14.42 6.48 17.64
C GLN A 589 15.75 6.13 18.31
N HIS A 590 15.80 6.14 19.64
CA HIS A 590 16.99 5.86 20.44
C HIS A 590 16.73 4.76 21.45
N SER A 591 17.70 3.84 21.57
CA SER A 591 17.68 2.77 22.55
C SER A 591 18.97 2.82 23.35
N PHE A 592 18.90 2.64 24.67
CA PHE A 592 20.05 2.69 25.55
C PHE A 592 19.90 1.72 26.74
N GLY A 593 21.02 1.33 27.31
CA GLY A 593 21.08 0.44 28.46
C GLY A 593 20.86 1.19 29.77
N LYS A 594 20.03 0.62 30.67
CA LYS A 594 19.85 1.08 32.02
C LYS A 594 20.18 -0.07 32.97
N PRO A 595 21.19 0.04 33.83
CA PRO A 595 21.39 -0.91 34.91
C PRO A 595 20.33 -0.70 35.99
N ASN A 596 19.94 -1.82 36.62
CA ASN A 596 19.05 -1.85 37.77
C ASN A 596 19.68 -2.70 38.87
N LYS A 597 19.57 -2.24 40.12
CA LYS A 597 19.94 -3.03 41.28
C LYS A 597 18.86 -4.10 41.51
N ILE A 598 19.26 -5.35 41.63
CA ILE A 598 18.42 -6.48 42.00
C ILE A 598 18.84 -6.91 43.38
N THR A 599 17.87 -7.06 44.28
CA THR A 599 18.12 -7.57 45.62
C THR A 599 17.30 -8.83 45.88
N VAL A 600 17.87 -9.75 46.60
CA VAL A 600 17.24 -10.99 47.01
C VAL A 600 17.42 -11.15 48.51
N SER A 601 16.33 -11.38 49.21
CA SER A 601 16.31 -11.74 50.60
C SER A 601 15.77 -13.16 50.77
N THR A 602 16.58 -14.03 51.40
CA THR A 602 16.20 -15.45 51.63
C THR A 602 15.93 -15.68 53.13
N TYR A 603 14.89 -16.42 53.41
CA TYR A 603 14.50 -16.78 54.81
C TYR A 603 13.77 -18.12 54.84
N LYS A 604 13.62 -18.68 56.03
CA LYS A 604 12.89 -19.93 56.25
C LYS A 604 11.42 -19.77 55.82
N GLY A 605 10.92 -20.71 55.02
CA GLY A 605 9.56 -20.68 54.49
C GLY A 605 9.35 -21.72 53.41
N LYS A 606 8.12 -21.90 52.98
CA LYS A 606 7.69 -22.86 51.93
C LYS A 606 7.20 -22.22 50.65
N ALA A 607 7.28 -20.89 50.51
CA ALA A 607 6.70 -20.19 49.35
C ALA A 607 7.57 -20.23 48.08
N GLY A 608 8.79 -20.78 48.15
CA GLY A 608 9.66 -20.80 46.97
C GLY A 608 10.16 -19.41 46.58
N ILE A 609 10.13 -19.09 45.29
CA ILE A 609 10.57 -17.80 44.77
C ILE A 609 9.38 -16.85 44.67
N ILE A 610 9.41 -15.76 45.40
CA ILE A 610 8.47 -14.64 45.31
C ILE A 610 9.12 -13.51 44.53
N ASN A 611 8.61 -13.23 43.38
CA ASN A 611 8.99 -12.07 42.57
C ASN A 611 8.01 -10.92 42.84
N ILE A 612 8.51 -9.81 43.45
CA ILE A 612 7.68 -8.68 43.84
C ILE A 612 6.97 -8.01 42.65
N GLU A 613 7.65 -7.87 41.52
CA GLU A 613 7.09 -7.29 40.31
C GLU A 613 5.89 -8.11 39.79
N ARG A 614 5.93 -9.43 39.92
CA ARG A 614 4.81 -10.33 39.59
C ARG A 614 3.65 -10.16 40.54
N GLU A 615 3.90 -10.13 41.83
CA GLU A 615 2.84 -9.98 42.85
C GLU A 615 2.09 -8.64 42.71
N VAL A 616 2.80 -7.56 42.29
CA VAL A 616 2.19 -6.25 42.06
C VAL A 616 1.77 -6.02 40.60
N ARG A 617 1.80 -7.08 39.76
CA ARG A 617 1.41 -7.05 38.33
C ARG A 617 2.20 -6.03 37.51
N LYS A 618 3.47 -5.93 37.76
CA LYS A 618 4.44 -5.09 37.02
C LYS A 618 5.37 -5.92 36.13
N SER A 619 5.23 -7.25 36.13
CA SER A 619 5.97 -8.15 35.24
C SER A 619 5.12 -8.61 34.05
N GLY A 620 5.76 -8.85 32.91
CA GLY A 620 5.15 -9.47 31.74
C GLY A 620 5.35 -11.00 31.75
N SER A 621 4.58 -11.69 30.91
CA SER A 621 4.51 -13.17 30.90
C SER A 621 5.84 -13.86 30.60
N VAL A 622 6.73 -13.23 29.81
CA VAL A 622 8.06 -13.78 29.48
C VAL A 622 8.96 -13.69 30.70
N HIS A 623 8.90 -12.62 31.49
CA HIS A 623 9.65 -12.49 32.76
C HIS A 623 9.16 -13.50 33.80
N ASP A 624 7.84 -13.64 33.97
CA ASP A 624 7.23 -14.62 34.87
C ASP A 624 7.68 -16.06 34.55
N LYS A 625 7.74 -16.39 33.26
CA LYS A 625 8.30 -17.68 32.80
C LYS A 625 9.77 -17.84 33.22
N GLY A 626 10.56 -16.74 33.09
CA GLY A 626 11.97 -16.73 33.57
C GLY A 626 12.08 -17.12 35.04
N VAL A 627 11.28 -16.52 35.89
CA VAL A 627 11.28 -16.83 37.35
C VAL A 627 10.90 -18.28 37.64
N LEU A 628 9.89 -18.84 36.97
CA LEU A 628 9.52 -20.27 37.10
C LEU A 628 10.65 -21.22 36.65
N ILE A 629 11.47 -20.82 35.69
CA ILE A 629 12.65 -21.57 35.26
C ILE A 629 13.71 -21.62 36.35
N LEU A 630 13.88 -20.55 37.15
CA LEU A 630 14.82 -20.51 38.29
C LEU A 630 14.42 -21.53 39.35
N GLU A 631 13.14 -21.63 39.68
CA GLU A 631 12.64 -22.65 40.61
C GLU A 631 12.92 -24.06 40.10
N GLY A 632 12.67 -24.28 38.80
CA GLY A 632 13.01 -25.57 38.15
C GLY A 632 14.49 -25.88 38.18
N TYR A 633 15.37 -24.89 38.01
CA TYR A 633 16.84 -25.09 38.15
C TYR A 633 17.25 -25.44 39.57
N LEU A 634 16.76 -24.70 40.57
CA LEU A 634 17.07 -24.98 41.97
C LEU A 634 16.57 -26.37 42.41
N GLY A 635 15.37 -26.74 42.00
CA GLY A 635 14.81 -28.08 42.23
C GLY A 635 15.63 -29.18 41.58
N TYR A 636 16.04 -28.98 40.31
CA TYR A 636 16.91 -29.93 39.61
C TYR A 636 18.29 -30.11 40.30
N LYS A 637 18.90 -28.99 40.73
CA LYS A 637 20.29 -29.02 41.21
C LYS A 637 20.40 -29.40 42.69
N PHE A 638 19.44 -28.97 43.57
CA PHE A 638 19.56 -29.05 45.01
C PHE A 638 18.42 -29.79 45.72
N ALA A 639 17.37 -30.22 45.01
CA ALA A 639 16.19 -30.79 45.66
C ALA A 639 15.80 -32.17 45.11
N GLN A 640 16.77 -33.00 44.79
CA GLN A 640 16.49 -34.36 44.30
C GLN A 640 16.10 -35.31 45.44
N ASP A 641 16.65 -35.09 46.64
CA ASP A 641 16.47 -35.94 47.80
C ASP A 641 15.73 -35.24 48.96
N LYS A 642 15.39 -33.97 48.80
CA LYS A 642 14.75 -33.14 49.84
C LYS A 642 13.93 -32.02 49.22
N PRO A 643 12.88 -31.54 49.91
CA PRO A 643 12.11 -30.39 49.40
C PRO A 643 12.92 -29.08 49.53
N LEU A 644 12.60 -28.10 48.68
CA LEU A 644 13.10 -26.73 48.80
C LEU A 644 12.32 -25.99 49.88
N ALA A 645 12.83 -26.01 51.12
CA ALA A 645 12.18 -25.38 52.28
C ALA A 645 12.72 -23.96 52.55
N PHE A 646 12.63 -23.07 51.58
CA PHE A 646 13.04 -21.67 51.72
C PHE A 646 12.09 -20.73 50.98
N THR A 647 12.12 -19.44 51.35
CA THR A 647 11.48 -18.39 50.57
C THR A 647 12.54 -17.38 50.15
N ALA A 648 12.58 -17.06 48.87
CA ALA A 648 13.42 -16.02 48.31
C ALA A 648 12.55 -14.89 47.71
N SER A 649 12.63 -13.71 48.31
CA SER A 649 11.96 -12.51 47.78
C SER A 649 12.91 -11.74 46.87
N ILE A 650 12.53 -11.57 45.61
CA ILE A 650 13.32 -10.87 44.57
C ILE A 650 12.64 -9.54 44.24
N VAL A 651 13.44 -8.48 44.13
CA VAL A 651 12.95 -7.16 43.68
C VAL A 651 13.97 -6.44 42.81
N PHE A 652 13.48 -5.73 41.80
CA PHE A 652 14.24 -4.75 41.03
C PHE A 652 14.09 -3.38 41.69
N GLU A 653 15.10 -2.98 42.41
CA GLU A 653 15.09 -1.75 43.21
C GLU A 653 14.84 -0.52 42.30
N GLN A 654 13.97 0.38 42.66
CA GLN A 654 13.63 1.61 41.96
C GLN A 654 13.16 1.38 40.50
N LEU A 655 12.57 0.20 40.20
CA LEU A 655 11.93 -0.06 38.92
C LEU A 655 10.42 0.17 39.05
N TYR A 656 10.00 1.40 38.79
CA TYR A 656 8.58 1.81 38.88
C TYR A 656 7.77 1.53 37.60
N GLY A 657 8.45 1.28 36.49
CA GLY A 657 7.87 0.79 35.23
C GLY A 657 7.63 -0.72 35.27
N GLY A 658 7.07 -1.27 34.21
CA GLY A 658 6.99 -2.74 34.06
C GLY A 658 8.33 -3.35 33.64
N ILE A 659 8.51 -4.65 33.91
CA ILE A 659 9.62 -5.47 33.39
C ILE A 659 9.06 -6.52 32.42
N GLU A 660 9.74 -6.75 31.32
CA GLU A 660 9.41 -7.78 30.33
C GLU A 660 10.67 -8.47 29.84
N GLY A 661 10.54 -9.73 29.43
CA GLY A 661 11.67 -10.54 28.98
C GLY A 661 12.37 -11.29 30.10
N ASP A 662 13.06 -12.36 29.72
CA ASP A 662 13.78 -13.29 30.61
C ASP A 662 15.27 -12.98 30.74
N SER A 663 15.76 -11.89 30.16
CA SER A 663 17.18 -11.54 30.04
C SER A 663 17.87 -11.21 31.39
N ALA A 664 17.11 -11.13 32.49
CA ALA A 664 17.61 -10.94 33.83
C ALA A 664 17.65 -12.25 34.64
N SER A 665 17.11 -13.36 34.15
CA SER A 665 16.92 -14.59 34.95
C SER A 665 18.26 -15.17 35.48
N SER A 666 19.37 -15.13 34.72
CA SER A 666 20.68 -15.48 35.26
C SER A 666 21.14 -14.57 36.39
N THR A 667 20.85 -13.26 36.26
CA THR A 667 21.18 -12.24 37.25
C THR A 667 20.44 -12.49 38.57
N GLU A 668 19.12 -12.77 38.48
CA GLU A 668 18.27 -13.11 39.61
C GLU A 668 18.78 -14.40 40.29
N LEU A 669 19.17 -15.42 39.50
CA LEU A 669 19.69 -16.67 40.01
C LEU A 669 21.00 -16.45 40.79
N TYR A 670 21.93 -15.66 40.31
CA TYR A 670 23.17 -15.36 41.03
C TYR A 670 22.89 -14.68 42.39
N ALA A 671 21.92 -13.73 42.40
CA ALA A 671 21.51 -13.10 43.66
C ALA A 671 20.89 -14.10 44.64
N ILE A 672 20.07 -15.05 44.16
CA ILE A 672 19.50 -16.12 44.98
C ILE A 672 20.62 -16.98 45.58
N LEU A 673 21.53 -17.49 44.72
CA LEU A 673 22.63 -18.35 45.16
C LEU A 673 23.50 -17.62 46.21
N SER A 674 23.82 -16.36 45.97
CA SER A 674 24.55 -15.51 46.90
C SER A 674 23.81 -15.35 48.24
N SER A 675 22.52 -15.06 48.22
CA SER A 675 21.69 -14.84 49.42
C SER A 675 21.56 -16.13 50.22
N VAL A 676 21.35 -17.27 49.57
CA VAL A 676 21.26 -18.59 50.27
C VAL A 676 22.60 -18.97 50.86
N ALA A 677 23.68 -18.91 50.10
CA ALA A 677 25.02 -19.28 50.56
C ALA A 677 25.64 -18.29 51.55
N GLY A 678 25.08 -17.08 51.70
CA GLY A 678 25.66 -15.99 52.48
C GLY A 678 26.99 -15.46 51.91
N VAL A 679 27.24 -15.63 50.61
CA VAL A 679 28.47 -15.27 49.94
C VAL A 679 28.33 -13.93 49.21
N VAL A 680 29.35 -13.07 49.35
CA VAL A 680 29.33 -11.72 48.73
C VAL A 680 29.55 -11.76 47.20
N ILE A 681 28.77 -10.95 46.46
CA ILE A 681 28.93 -10.69 45.02
C ILE A 681 29.67 -9.38 44.80
N ASN A 682 30.58 -9.38 43.84
CA ASN A 682 31.30 -8.20 43.36
C ASN A 682 30.37 -7.23 42.63
N GLN A 683 30.14 -6.03 43.18
CA GLN A 683 29.23 -5.01 42.59
C GLN A 683 29.82 -4.27 41.39
N SER A 684 31.12 -4.48 41.09
CA SER A 684 31.75 -3.86 39.92
C SER A 684 31.34 -4.55 38.61
N ILE A 685 30.74 -5.74 38.68
CA ILE A 685 30.32 -6.52 37.49
C ILE A 685 28.80 -6.51 37.36
N ALA A 686 28.31 -5.99 36.26
CA ALA A 686 26.90 -6.10 35.91
C ALA A 686 26.66 -7.36 35.07
N VAL A 687 25.48 -7.91 35.15
CA VAL A 687 25.14 -9.19 34.52
C VAL A 687 23.91 -9.05 33.62
N THR A 688 23.93 -9.77 32.50
CA THR A 688 22.74 -10.01 31.69
C THR A 688 22.84 -11.38 31.01
N GLY A 689 21.73 -12.09 30.93
CA GLY A 689 21.61 -13.40 30.32
C GLY A 689 20.33 -14.07 30.73
N SER A 690 19.72 -14.83 29.84
CA SER A 690 18.69 -15.79 30.21
C SER A 690 19.33 -17.11 30.63
N VAL A 691 18.67 -17.89 31.45
CA VAL A 691 19.16 -19.20 31.89
C VAL A 691 18.07 -20.25 31.72
N ASN A 692 18.43 -21.46 31.38
CA ASN A 692 17.51 -22.60 31.33
C ASN A 692 17.55 -23.44 32.62
N GLN A 693 16.65 -24.44 32.73
CA GLN A 693 16.56 -25.33 33.92
C GLN A 693 17.79 -26.19 34.13
N ARG A 694 18.80 -26.18 33.27
CA ARG A 694 20.06 -26.92 33.38
C ARG A 694 21.25 -26.02 33.73
N GLY A 695 21.01 -24.70 33.82
CA GLY A 695 22.08 -23.75 34.15
C GLY A 695 22.81 -23.21 32.92
N GLU A 696 22.40 -23.60 31.69
CA GLU A 696 22.98 -23.08 30.47
C GLU A 696 22.49 -21.63 30.20
N ILE A 697 23.42 -20.76 29.91
CA ILE A 697 23.17 -19.36 29.63
C ILE A 697 22.73 -19.20 28.18
N GLN A 698 21.63 -18.43 27.99
CA GLN A 698 20.99 -18.22 26.69
C GLN A 698 21.15 -16.78 26.20
N PRO A 699 21.18 -16.55 24.84
CA PRO A 699 21.41 -15.25 24.27
C PRO A 699 20.23 -14.29 24.50
N ILE A 700 20.55 -12.99 24.54
CA ILE A 700 19.60 -11.93 24.80
C ILE A 700 19.68 -10.81 23.74
N GLY A 701 18.68 -9.93 23.70
CA GLY A 701 18.65 -8.72 22.86
C GLY A 701 19.31 -7.51 23.52
N GLY A 702 19.74 -6.54 22.69
CA GLY A 702 20.22 -5.24 23.15
C GLY A 702 21.55 -5.29 23.90
N ILE A 703 22.42 -6.23 23.56
CA ILE A 703 23.69 -6.44 24.30
C ILE A 703 24.61 -5.23 24.22
N ASN A 704 24.67 -4.55 23.05
CA ASN A 704 25.53 -3.38 22.89
C ASN A 704 25.05 -2.22 23.78
N GLU A 705 23.77 -1.94 23.77
CA GLU A 705 23.15 -0.92 24.60
C GLU A 705 23.34 -1.19 26.09
N LYS A 706 23.18 -2.45 26.52
CA LYS A 706 23.36 -2.88 27.89
C LYS A 706 24.79 -2.65 28.40
N ILE A 707 25.78 -3.05 27.60
CA ILE A 707 27.20 -2.86 27.94
C ILE A 707 27.55 -1.35 27.98
N GLU A 708 27.17 -0.61 26.94
CA GLU A 708 27.47 0.82 26.83
C GLU A 708 26.78 1.64 27.94
N GLY A 709 25.54 1.28 28.31
CA GLY A 709 24.83 1.93 29.40
C GLY A 709 25.51 1.76 30.75
N PHE A 710 25.96 0.54 31.08
CA PHE A 710 26.70 0.29 32.31
C PHE A 710 28.08 0.98 32.30
N TYR A 711 28.79 0.91 31.18
CA TYR A 711 30.05 1.61 31.00
C TYR A 711 29.92 3.11 31.23
N LYS A 712 28.89 3.78 30.68
CA LYS A 712 28.64 5.21 30.90
C LYS A 712 28.54 5.56 32.39
N ILE A 713 27.82 4.73 33.17
CA ILE A 713 27.67 4.97 34.60
C ILE A 713 28.97 4.67 35.37
N CYS A 714 29.70 3.64 35.01
CA CYS A 714 31.04 3.37 35.57
C CYS A 714 31.99 4.54 35.31
N LYS A 715 31.93 5.13 34.09
CA LYS A 715 32.75 6.29 33.73
C LYS A 715 32.37 7.52 34.55
N LEU A 716 31.07 7.78 34.79
CA LEU A 716 30.60 8.87 35.66
C LEU A 716 31.05 8.70 37.09
N LYS A 717 31.03 7.48 37.65
CA LYS A 717 31.43 7.17 39.03
C LYS A 717 32.94 6.95 39.20
N GLY A 718 33.70 6.95 38.10
CA GLY A 718 35.14 6.68 38.05
C GLY A 718 35.50 5.22 37.76
N LEU A 719 36.19 5.02 36.66
CA LEU A 719 36.70 3.70 36.27
C LEU A 719 37.90 3.30 37.17
N THR A 720 37.87 2.04 37.65
CA THR A 720 38.89 1.54 38.57
C THR A 720 39.66 0.32 37.99
N GLY A 721 39.35 -0.13 36.81
CA GLY A 721 39.85 -1.33 36.18
C GLY A 721 39.19 -2.65 36.62
N ASN A 722 38.29 -2.60 37.64
CA ASN A 722 37.54 -3.75 38.12
C ASN A 722 36.16 -3.90 37.57
N GLN A 723 35.64 -2.82 36.87
CA GLN A 723 34.31 -2.82 36.34
C GLN A 723 34.22 -3.64 35.05
N GLY A 724 33.05 -4.28 34.87
CA GLY A 724 32.83 -5.07 33.68
C GLY A 724 31.39 -5.54 33.53
N VAL A 725 31.13 -6.22 32.42
CA VAL A 725 29.84 -6.86 32.13
C VAL A 725 30.05 -8.32 31.84
N MET A 726 29.19 -9.15 32.43
CA MET A 726 29.09 -10.56 32.15
C MET A 726 27.88 -10.85 31.25
N MET A 727 28.09 -11.60 30.18
CA MET A 727 27.09 -11.76 29.13
C MET A 727 27.14 -13.18 28.52
N PRO A 728 26.07 -13.62 27.80
CA PRO A 728 26.07 -14.93 27.13
C PRO A 728 27.10 -15.00 26.00
N ILE A 729 27.84 -16.12 25.91
CA ILE A 729 28.84 -16.35 24.86
C ILE A 729 28.26 -16.29 23.44
N GLN A 730 26.99 -16.72 23.27
CA GLN A 730 26.31 -16.70 21.99
C GLN A 730 26.10 -15.26 21.45
N ASN A 731 26.16 -14.23 22.32
CA ASN A 731 26.05 -12.82 21.96
C ASN A 731 27.38 -12.20 21.48
N VAL A 732 28.50 -12.89 21.51
CA VAL A 732 29.80 -12.39 21.01
C VAL A 732 29.68 -11.96 19.52
N LYS A 733 28.91 -12.70 18.72
CA LYS A 733 28.65 -12.34 17.30
C LYS A 733 27.87 -11.04 17.13
N ASN A 734 27.16 -10.60 18.18
CA ASN A 734 26.29 -9.42 18.17
C ASN A 734 27.01 -8.14 18.62
N LEU A 735 28.23 -8.26 19.15
CA LEU A 735 28.99 -7.13 19.66
C LEU A 735 29.43 -6.19 18.52
N THR A 736 29.08 -4.93 18.66
CA THR A 736 29.45 -3.82 17.78
C THR A 736 29.59 -2.54 18.61
N LEU A 737 30.41 -2.62 19.65
CA LEU A 737 30.55 -1.58 20.66
C LEU A 737 31.16 -0.30 20.12
N LYS A 738 30.89 0.81 20.83
CA LYS A 738 31.52 2.10 20.56
C LYS A 738 33.01 2.05 20.86
N ASP A 739 33.78 2.82 20.13
CA ASP A 739 35.23 2.82 20.20
C ASP A 739 35.73 3.21 21.61
N GLU A 740 35.04 4.11 22.34
CA GLU A 740 35.37 4.47 23.72
C GLU A 740 35.31 3.28 24.68
N VAL A 741 34.39 2.32 24.50
CA VAL A 741 34.33 1.10 25.32
C VAL A 741 35.47 0.15 24.97
N ILE A 742 35.77 0.01 23.67
CA ILE A 742 36.84 -0.85 23.16
C ILE A 742 38.19 -0.33 23.66
N GLU A 743 38.41 0.98 23.66
CA GLU A 743 39.63 1.58 24.20
C GLU A 743 39.76 1.33 25.70
N ALA A 744 38.68 1.51 26.48
CA ALA A 744 38.69 1.23 27.90
C ALA A 744 39.00 -0.25 28.19
N VAL A 745 38.56 -1.19 27.38
CA VAL A 745 38.88 -2.61 27.48
C VAL A 745 40.37 -2.83 27.14
N ARG A 746 40.88 -2.19 26.09
CA ARG A 746 42.30 -2.27 25.68
C ARG A 746 43.22 -1.74 26.77
N ASP A 747 42.82 -0.68 27.46
CA ASP A 747 43.57 -0.08 28.55
C ASP A 747 43.41 -0.81 29.90
N GLY A 748 42.61 -1.90 29.92
CA GLY A 748 42.36 -2.66 31.13
C GLY A 748 41.49 -1.97 32.18
N MET A 749 40.77 -0.91 31.76
CA MET A 749 39.88 -0.14 32.64
C MET A 749 38.46 -0.66 32.71
N PHE A 750 38.09 -1.55 31.80
CA PHE A 750 36.80 -2.20 31.75
C PHE A 750 36.95 -3.62 31.21
N SER A 751 36.07 -4.56 31.61
CA SER A 751 36.17 -5.96 31.20
C SER A 751 34.82 -6.49 30.71
N ILE A 752 34.86 -7.40 29.73
CA ILE A 752 33.66 -8.08 29.24
C ILE A 752 33.90 -9.57 29.30
N TYR A 753 33.04 -10.29 30.03
CA TYR A 753 33.14 -11.74 30.23
C TYR A 753 32.05 -12.48 29.48
N ALA A 754 32.39 -13.48 28.69
CA ALA A 754 31.45 -14.28 27.93
C ALA A 754 31.29 -15.66 28.58
N ILE A 755 30.11 -15.94 29.11
CA ILE A 755 29.82 -17.16 29.86
C ILE A 755 28.83 -18.07 29.13
N SER A 756 28.94 -19.38 29.39
CA SER A 756 28.07 -20.43 28.84
C SER A 756 27.20 -21.10 29.90
N HIS A 757 27.63 -21.09 31.16
CA HIS A 757 26.96 -21.76 32.28
C HIS A 757 26.91 -20.87 33.52
N ILE A 758 25.92 -21.13 34.37
CA ILE A 758 25.71 -20.37 35.62
C ILE A 758 26.90 -20.53 36.57
N ASP A 759 27.54 -21.70 36.62
CA ASP A 759 28.67 -22.00 37.49
C ASP A 759 29.90 -21.15 37.13
N GLU A 760 30.18 -20.90 35.84
CA GLU A 760 31.25 -20.00 35.41
C GLU A 760 31.03 -18.57 35.94
N GLY A 761 29.76 -18.10 35.85
CA GLY A 761 29.40 -16.75 36.26
C GLY A 761 29.45 -16.54 37.77
N ILE A 762 29.01 -17.49 38.59
CA ILE A 762 29.06 -17.35 40.05
C ILE A 762 30.52 -17.32 40.56
N GLU A 763 31.39 -18.07 39.91
CA GLU A 763 32.83 -18.06 40.21
C GLU A 763 33.47 -16.69 39.86
N ILE A 764 33.14 -16.11 38.71
CA ILE A 764 33.58 -14.75 38.35
C ILE A 764 33.11 -13.72 39.38
N LEU A 765 31.86 -13.82 39.84
CA LEU A 765 31.23 -12.82 40.71
C LEU A 765 31.73 -12.93 42.17
N THR A 766 31.98 -14.12 42.65
CA THR A 766 32.36 -14.36 44.06
C THR A 766 33.88 -14.57 44.26
N GLY A 767 34.55 -15.13 43.23
CA GLY A 767 35.92 -15.62 43.33
C GLY A 767 36.03 -16.96 44.02
N ILE A 768 34.93 -17.66 44.26
CA ILE A 768 34.86 -19.00 44.87
C ILE A 768 34.42 -19.99 43.79
N PRO A 769 35.09 -21.14 43.66
CA PRO A 769 34.70 -22.21 42.74
C PRO A 769 33.22 -22.61 42.91
N ALA A 770 32.50 -22.84 41.83
CA ALA A 770 31.11 -23.30 41.89
C ALA A 770 30.98 -24.68 42.56
N GLY A 771 31.85 -25.61 42.19
CA GLY A 771 31.84 -26.98 42.68
C GLY A 771 30.94 -27.89 41.80
N GLU A 772 31.47 -28.97 41.30
CA GLU A 772 30.74 -30.02 40.62
C GLU A 772 30.35 -31.14 41.60
N LEU A 773 29.22 -31.82 41.34
CA LEU A 773 28.79 -32.95 42.17
C LEU A 773 29.78 -34.13 41.97
N GLU A 774 30.38 -34.63 43.05
CA GLU A 774 31.30 -35.75 43.00
C GLU A 774 30.56 -37.10 42.93
N GLU A 775 31.29 -38.18 42.70
CA GLU A 775 30.73 -39.56 42.57
C GLU A 775 30.01 -40.04 43.87
N ASP A 776 30.32 -39.44 45.00
CA ASP A 776 29.71 -39.73 46.30
C ASP A 776 28.35 -38.95 46.49
N GLY A 777 27.96 -38.11 45.55
CA GLY A 777 26.74 -37.35 45.60
C GLY A 777 26.87 -36.05 46.43
N GLN A 778 28.11 -35.61 46.76
CA GLN A 778 28.36 -34.40 47.51
C GLN A 778 29.08 -33.34 46.69
N TYR A 779 28.93 -32.07 47.05
CA TYR A 779 29.72 -30.99 46.49
C TYR A 779 31.00 -30.79 47.27
N PRO A 780 32.14 -30.46 46.67
CA PRO A 780 33.38 -30.19 47.39
C PRO A 780 33.22 -29.10 48.46
N GLU A 781 33.74 -29.34 49.65
CA GLU A 781 33.64 -28.37 50.75
C GLU A 781 34.22 -27.01 50.42
N GLY A 782 33.55 -25.96 50.79
CA GLY A 782 33.91 -24.55 50.55
C GLY A 782 33.58 -24.02 49.14
N THR A 783 32.95 -24.83 48.28
CA THR A 783 32.42 -24.37 46.99
C THR A 783 31.03 -23.74 47.15
N ILE A 784 30.61 -22.93 46.18
CA ILE A 784 29.30 -22.25 46.23
C ILE A 784 28.16 -23.26 46.31
N ASN A 785 28.19 -24.31 45.48
CA ASN A 785 27.12 -25.33 45.46
C ASN A 785 27.07 -26.12 46.79
N TYR A 786 28.20 -26.33 47.41
CA TYR A 786 28.26 -26.91 48.76
C TYR A 786 27.56 -25.99 49.79
N LEU A 787 27.94 -24.71 49.83
CA LEU A 787 27.37 -23.74 50.77
C LEU A 787 25.85 -23.53 50.58
N VAL A 788 25.40 -23.53 49.32
CA VAL A 788 23.97 -23.48 49.02
C VAL A 788 23.27 -24.73 49.50
N ASN A 789 23.83 -25.91 49.23
CA ASN A 789 23.26 -27.21 49.64
C ASN A 789 23.14 -27.33 51.15
N GLU A 790 24.21 -27.02 51.87
CA GLU A 790 24.23 -27.05 53.35
C GLU A 790 23.17 -26.09 53.92
N LYS A 791 23.09 -24.86 53.42
CA LYS A 791 22.08 -23.88 53.88
C LYS A 791 20.65 -24.33 53.63
N LEU A 792 20.39 -24.94 52.46
CA LEU A 792 19.05 -25.47 52.14
C LEU A 792 18.70 -26.66 53.05
N ILE A 793 19.64 -27.48 53.47
CA ILE A 793 19.46 -28.55 54.48
C ILE A 793 19.13 -27.95 55.86
N GLU A 794 19.90 -26.93 56.28
CA GLU A 794 19.65 -26.22 57.52
C GLU A 794 18.24 -25.63 57.59
N LEU A 795 17.79 -24.94 56.51
CA LEU A 795 16.48 -24.35 56.45
C LEU A 795 15.33 -25.37 56.45
N GLY A 796 15.59 -26.61 55.95
CA GLY A 796 14.61 -27.69 55.91
C GLY A 796 14.58 -28.59 57.15
N SER A 797 15.65 -28.64 57.96
CA SER A 797 15.80 -29.60 59.10
C SER A 797 14.85 -29.35 60.30
N ASP A 798 14.32 -28.14 60.47
CA ASP A 798 13.38 -27.85 61.56
C ASP A 798 11.95 -28.31 61.31
N ASP A 799 11.55 -28.55 60.04
CA ASP A 799 10.16 -28.99 59.75
C ASP A 799 9.91 -30.48 60.06
N THR A 800 10.98 -31.30 60.15
CA THR A 800 10.84 -32.69 60.51
C THR A 800 10.62 -32.90 62.04
N ASN A 801 11.03 -31.90 62.84
CA ASN A 801 10.78 -31.95 64.27
C ASN A 801 9.36 -31.55 64.67
N GLU A 802 8.72 -30.62 63.93
CA GLU A 802 7.30 -30.24 64.21
C GLU A 802 6.31 -31.34 63.76
N THR A 803 6.55 -32.09 62.71
CA THR A 803 5.69 -33.20 62.27
C THR A 803 5.84 -34.45 63.15
N GLU A 804 7.01 -34.70 63.75
CA GLU A 804 7.21 -35.79 64.72
C GLU A 804 6.58 -35.46 66.09
N ASP A 805 6.48 -34.21 66.49
CA ASP A 805 5.80 -33.78 67.68
C ASP A 805 4.27 -33.74 67.54
N GLU A 806 3.75 -33.35 66.35
CA GLU A 806 2.31 -33.44 66.08
C GLU A 806 1.81 -34.90 65.94
N GLU A 807 2.57 -35.82 65.34
CA GLU A 807 2.26 -37.25 65.31
C GLU A 807 2.33 -37.89 66.68
N LYS A 808 3.21 -37.43 67.56
CA LYS A 808 3.28 -37.88 69.00
C LYS A 808 2.15 -37.36 69.83
N ASP A 809 1.67 -36.15 69.62
CA ASP A 809 0.54 -35.60 70.31
C ASP A 809 -0.81 -36.21 69.82
N GLU A 810 -0.96 -36.57 68.54
CA GLU A 810 -2.10 -37.36 68.03
C GLU A 810 -2.11 -38.80 68.55
N GLU A 811 -0.96 -39.48 68.62
CA GLU A 811 -0.90 -40.87 69.24
C GLU A 811 -1.16 -40.84 70.74
N GLN A 812 -0.90 -39.79 71.48
CA GLN A 812 -1.26 -39.65 72.90
C GLN A 812 -2.74 -39.27 73.14
N SER A 813 -3.44 -38.67 72.24
CA SER A 813 -4.84 -38.34 72.34
C SER A 813 -5.76 -39.53 72.04
N ASP A 814 -5.34 -40.50 71.25
CA ASP A 814 -6.12 -41.73 70.94
C ASP A 814 -5.96 -42.85 71.98
N SER A 815 -5.11 -42.63 73.03
CA SER A 815 -4.96 -43.61 74.06
C SER A 815 -5.77 -43.31 75.36
N ASP A 816 -6.50 -42.17 75.36
CA ASP A 816 -7.32 -41.74 76.52
C ASP A 816 -8.84 -41.67 76.22
N GLU A 817 -9.41 -42.37 75.17
CA GLU A 817 -10.82 -42.66 75.04
C GLU A 817 -11.15 -44.12 75.22
#